data_da04c8592655e6725d54744cefbd2a7d
#
_entry.id   da04c8592655e6725d54744cefbd2a7d
#
_cell.length_a   1.000
_cell.length_b   1.000
_cell.length_c   1.000
_cell.angle_alpha   90.00
_cell.angle_beta   90.00
_cell.angle_gamma   90.00
#
_symmetry.space_group_name_H-M   'P 1'
#
loop_
_entity.id
_entity.type
_entity.pdbx_description
1 polymer ?
#
loop_
_entity_poly.entity_id
_entity_poly.type
_entity_poly.pdbx_seq_one_letter_code
_entity_poly.pdbx_strand_id
1 'polypeptide(L)'
;MIDEFGKNLEALSGSSVVPTTSQNGFSQTSTDPYLLQQLAEAAQGNGLPILLLTLQHQSLSDYLNGADTQQRREWAKVQGRFEDVAYVESPEQTRALIRSVFNVADTKLQGRIARWAKPMAQTMRSLGVTDLGSPETVAACWPLHPLTAVVLSELCQRYGQHERTLFSFLAGPEMAGPNGYLASTALPARAALPTLGLDALYDYFTQSAGLSSLASANSRWVEITTRLRDAHGLSETHAKLAKTIAVLNLVSTSGPIRASEQVLKIAHPNANDAISELCASGLVTHREFADEYRIWQGTDININQLAEQARQQIKQQPLLEVLQKVHTPPPIVAARHSAQYDCLRVFSSRYATSNHKAEPPDAFSPYDGEVLWLIEGNEAPMLVGVPPDGAKPVVTAIPKPELLERLEVAAQELGMLTDILASSDLNLDWVARQELSERMALAQSHFQKAVFEAFGNKSCQWLLLDDETPLNLQATRASAAVSDAADRSYHQSPRVPNEMLNRTELTTQGAKARRLLIEAMLTNGHQPNLGLTGFGPEVAMYKALLSRTQIHKRALSKDNIEFGAPQGGANTTASSLLPAWDLLEAEINRARHQRVNLGDISAALRSPPIGMKAGVVPVLVVAALLAHASEIALYEHGTFKPHLTLDMAERMVKNPGFFEIKHFASSKGSRRKALDALMQHLGIQAHAGANNQPNSVLLVARHLISRARKLDNHTQRTKSLDAASLAVRDALLTAVEPDELLFTTLPEALGFAEIAANKNANNQLNSTTDAYAARVVVALSNIENVSQQLMQEALQLLLSCSGAGSRQEVMQRASVIDPDALTADMRPFVLALANNGTDEDTGWMLTIATVVSKKSPYEWSDEDKRRFMCELPQQMAAFERLVALYGNDGHQNRSANGTPVGLRVTFTQANGAEHARLLTLEAAQQSDLREAWQHFVTEAERVVGPGAGVHNAAMALIGQEVLAEQHQENAYAGVEHG
;
A
#
# COMPACT_ATOMS: atom_id res chain seq x y z
N MET A 1 -23.00 5.10 31.84
CA MET A 1 -23.95 5.38 30.75
C MET A 1 -23.85 6.83 30.38
N ILE A 2 -23.70 7.13 29.08
CA ILE A 2 -23.66 8.51 28.56
C ILE A 2 -24.84 8.65 27.61
N ASP A 3 -25.80 9.53 27.99
CA ASP A 3 -27.00 9.80 27.21
C ASP A 3 -26.77 10.99 26.26
N GLU A 4 -27.51 11.04 25.15
CA GLU A 4 -27.40 12.07 24.11
C GLU A 4 -25.96 12.26 23.61
N PHE A 5 -25.20 11.18 23.58
CA PHE A 5 -23.81 11.22 23.19
C PHE A 5 -23.58 11.80 21.78
N GLY A 6 -24.53 11.61 20.86
CA GLY A 6 -24.51 12.16 19.50
C GLY A 6 -24.41 13.69 19.44
N LYS A 7 -25.05 14.41 20.32
CA LYS A 7 -24.96 15.90 20.40
C LYS A 7 -23.55 16.39 20.75
N ASN A 8 -22.85 15.65 21.61
CA ASN A 8 -21.46 15.93 21.93
C ASN A 8 -20.57 15.69 20.67
N LEU A 9 -20.89 14.67 19.87
CA LEU A 9 -20.19 14.39 18.61
C LEU A 9 -20.41 15.48 17.56
N GLU A 10 -21.64 16.00 17.41
CA GLU A 10 -21.92 17.13 16.51
C GLU A 10 -21.18 18.39 16.92
N ALA A 11 -21.14 18.70 18.22
CA ALA A 11 -20.39 19.82 18.73
C ALA A 11 -18.88 19.68 18.49
N LEU A 12 -18.37 18.44 18.50
CA LEU A 12 -16.98 18.10 18.24
C LEU A 12 -16.62 18.18 16.74
N SER A 13 -17.55 17.81 15.85
CA SER A 13 -17.35 17.83 14.39
C SER A 13 -17.57 19.23 13.78
N GLY A 14 -18.38 20.08 14.41
CA GLY A 14 -18.74 21.42 13.93
C GLY A 14 -17.78 22.54 14.32
N SER A 15 -16.83 22.31 15.21
CA SER A 15 -15.88 23.34 15.65
C SER A 15 -14.67 23.43 14.69
N SER A 16 -14.83 24.17 13.59
CA SER A 16 -13.68 24.79 12.93
C SER A 16 -13.15 25.91 13.84
N VAL A 17 -12.29 25.54 14.79
CA VAL A 17 -11.65 26.49 15.69
C VAL A 17 -10.56 27.23 14.92
N VAL A 18 -10.86 28.48 14.54
CA VAL A 18 -9.85 29.49 14.29
C VAL A 18 -9.07 29.68 15.61
N PRO A 19 -7.73 29.53 15.60
CA PRO A 19 -6.95 29.75 16.82
C PRO A 19 -6.94 31.22 17.20
N THR A 20 -7.84 31.66 18.07
CA THR A 20 -7.72 32.94 18.76
C THR A 20 -6.76 32.77 19.93
N THR A 21 -5.57 33.31 19.80
CA THR A 21 -4.60 33.46 20.87
C THR A 21 -5.18 34.39 21.96
N SER A 22 -5.68 33.78 23.02
CA SER A 22 -5.97 34.53 24.24
C SER A 22 -4.79 34.46 25.20
N GLN A 23 -4.40 35.61 25.75
CA GLN A 23 -3.20 35.87 26.57
C GLN A 23 -3.19 35.23 27.98
N ASN A 24 -4.01 34.26 28.28
CA ASN A 24 -4.01 33.58 29.59
C ASN A 24 -3.85 32.06 29.34
N GLY A 25 -2.66 31.58 29.43
CA GLY A 25 -2.06 30.27 29.54
C GLY A 25 -2.85 28.98 29.79
N PHE A 26 -4.13 28.90 29.46
CA PHE A 26 -4.90 27.66 29.36
C PHE A 26 -5.22 27.41 27.88
N SER A 27 -4.49 26.53 27.26
CA SER A 27 -4.88 25.97 25.96
C SER A 27 -6.24 25.27 26.17
N GLN A 28 -7.29 25.78 25.53
CA GLN A 28 -8.50 25.00 25.32
C GLN A 28 -8.13 23.80 24.50
N THR A 29 -8.11 22.66 25.15
CA THR A 29 -7.88 21.36 24.55
C THR A 29 -8.86 21.15 23.42
N SER A 30 -8.33 20.96 22.22
CA SER A 30 -9.07 20.32 21.12
C SER A 30 -9.71 19.06 21.72
N THR A 31 -11.00 18.89 21.52
CA THR A 31 -11.76 17.72 21.95
C THR A 31 -11.28 16.51 21.16
N ASP A 32 -10.26 15.87 21.68
CA ASP A 32 -9.59 14.73 21.09
C ASP A 32 -10.44 13.47 21.34
N PRO A 33 -10.81 12.69 20.29
CA PRO A 33 -11.48 11.41 20.46
C PRO A 33 -10.66 10.39 21.28
N TYR A 34 -9.42 10.72 21.58
CA TYR A 34 -8.48 9.89 22.34
C TYR A 34 -9.00 9.50 23.74
N LEU A 35 -9.71 10.38 24.42
CA LEU A 35 -10.31 10.05 25.73
C LEU A 35 -11.33 8.90 25.63
N LEU A 36 -12.16 8.91 24.59
CA LEU A 36 -13.14 7.84 24.35
C LEU A 36 -12.45 6.53 23.98
N GLN A 37 -11.39 6.62 23.21
CA GLN A 37 -10.56 5.46 22.90
C GLN A 37 -9.97 4.86 24.17
N GLN A 38 -9.40 5.67 25.06
CA GLN A 38 -8.86 5.22 26.34
C GLN A 38 -9.93 4.59 27.25
N LEU A 39 -11.13 5.18 27.31
CA LEU A 39 -12.24 4.62 28.08
C LEU A 39 -12.70 3.27 27.52
N ALA A 40 -12.80 3.14 26.20
CA ALA A 40 -13.14 1.88 25.53
C ALA A 40 -12.05 0.81 25.74
N GLU A 41 -10.78 1.19 25.65
CA GLU A 41 -9.65 0.30 25.95
C GLU A 41 -9.59 -0.13 27.42
N ALA A 42 -9.87 0.79 28.34
CA ALA A 42 -9.98 0.46 29.76
C ALA A 42 -11.13 -0.50 30.06
N ALA A 43 -12.25 -0.36 29.34
CA ALA A 43 -13.39 -1.29 29.44
C ALA A 43 -13.08 -2.69 28.91
N GLN A 44 -12.16 -2.84 27.96
CA GLN A 44 -11.71 -4.14 27.40
C GLN A 44 -10.55 -4.74 28.19
N GLY A 45 -9.92 -4.00 29.11
CA GLY A 45 -8.75 -4.45 29.85
C GLY A 45 -9.08 -5.50 30.95
N ASN A 46 -8.04 -6.26 31.39
CA ASN A 46 -8.18 -7.28 32.44
C ASN A 46 -8.30 -6.70 33.88
N GLY A 47 -8.69 -5.43 34.02
CA GLY A 47 -8.86 -4.75 35.29
C GLY A 47 -10.27 -4.91 35.88
N LEU A 48 -10.80 -3.84 36.46
CA LEU A 48 -12.18 -3.84 36.96
C LEU A 48 -13.17 -3.96 35.80
N PRO A 49 -14.28 -4.71 35.95
CA PRO A 49 -15.29 -4.86 34.90
C PRO A 49 -15.98 -3.50 34.68
N ILE A 50 -15.65 -2.81 33.60
CA ILE A 50 -16.24 -1.55 33.18
C ILE A 50 -17.13 -1.81 31.98
N LEU A 51 -18.39 -1.43 32.02
CA LEU A 51 -19.30 -1.41 30.89
C LEU A 51 -19.56 0.07 30.51
N LEU A 52 -19.08 0.47 29.32
CA LEU A 52 -19.32 1.79 28.77
C LEU A 52 -20.51 1.72 27.82
N LEU A 53 -21.64 2.33 28.19
CA LEU A 53 -22.85 2.41 27.37
C LEU A 53 -23.06 3.85 26.92
N THR A 54 -23.11 4.06 25.60
CA THR A 54 -23.43 5.35 24.99
C THR A 54 -24.77 5.25 24.27
N LEU A 55 -25.68 6.18 24.49
CA LEU A 55 -26.97 6.27 23.81
C LEU A 55 -26.91 7.41 22.79
N GLN A 56 -27.37 7.12 21.57
CA GLN A 56 -27.36 8.07 20.48
C GLN A 56 -28.51 7.80 19.50
N HIS A 57 -28.95 8.84 18.76
CA HIS A 57 -30.08 8.72 17.83
C HIS A 57 -29.72 8.21 16.44
N GLN A 58 -28.45 8.30 16.06
CA GLN A 58 -27.94 7.90 14.73
C GLN A 58 -26.65 7.11 14.91
N SER A 59 -26.16 6.47 13.85
CA SER A 59 -24.88 5.81 13.91
C SER A 59 -23.74 6.83 14.10
N LEU A 60 -22.62 6.40 14.67
CA LEU A 60 -21.44 7.26 14.83
C LEU A 60 -20.98 7.88 13.51
N SER A 61 -21.12 7.16 12.41
CA SER A 61 -20.76 7.62 11.07
C SER A 61 -21.64 8.78 10.56
N ASP A 62 -22.92 8.81 10.95
CA ASP A 62 -23.87 9.82 10.47
C ASP A 62 -23.62 11.18 11.12
N TYR A 63 -23.12 11.21 12.36
CA TYR A 63 -22.70 12.44 13.03
C TYR A 63 -21.44 13.06 12.41
N LEU A 64 -20.71 12.33 11.58
CA LEU A 64 -19.45 12.75 10.97
C LEU A 64 -19.57 13.23 9.52
N ASN A 65 -20.79 13.46 9.03
CA ASN A 65 -21.01 13.88 7.64
C ASN A 65 -20.33 15.20 7.28
N GLY A 66 -20.03 16.08 8.23
CA GLY A 66 -19.28 17.33 8.07
C GLY A 66 -17.78 17.24 8.35
N ALA A 67 -17.27 16.10 8.83
CA ALA A 67 -15.88 15.94 9.23
C ALA A 67 -14.95 15.69 8.05
N ASP A 68 -13.68 16.11 8.15
CA ASP A 68 -12.66 15.85 7.15
C ASP A 68 -12.24 14.37 7.10
N THR A 69 -11.49 13.99 6.07
CA THR A 69 -11.08 12.60 5.83
C THR A 69 -10.18 12.06 6.95
N GLN A 70 -9.40 12.91 7.61
CA GLN A 70 -8.51 12.52 8.71
C GLN A 70 -9.30 12.29 9.99
N GLN A 71 -10.22 13.19 10.31
CA GLN A 71 -11.13 13.04 11.45
C GLN A 71 -12.00 11.78 11.32
N ARG A 72 -12.56 11.50 10.14
CA ARG A 72 -13.30 10.25 9.89
C ARG A 72 -12.48 9.00 10.16
N ARG A 73 -11.19 8.98 9.80
CA ARG A 73 -10.29 7.84 10.07
C ARG A 73 -10.00 7.65 11.55
N GLU A 74 -9.82 8.74 12.29
CA GLU A 74 -9.61 8.65 13.74
C GLU A 74 -10.89 8.16 14.45
N TRP A 75 -12.05 8.66 14.08
CA TRP A 75 -13.33 8.19 14.60
C TRP A 75 -13.64 6.73 14.26
N ALA A 76 -13.26 6.26 13.06
CA ALA A 76 -13.41 4.85 12.69
C ALA A 76 -12.61 3.92 13.62
N LYS A 77 -11.47 4.37 14.14
CA LYS A 77 -10.69 3.63 15.15
C LYS A 77 -11.41 3.55 16.49
N VAL A 78 -12.10 4.61 16.87
CA VAL A 78 -12.92 4.64 18.08
C VAL A 78 -14.14 3.74 17.93
N GLN A 79 -14.86 3.85 16.80
CA GLN A 79 -16.04 3.04 16.50
C GLN A 79 -15.75 1.55 16.53
N GLY A 80 -14.60 1.12 16.00
CA GLY A 80 -14.19 -0.28 16.02
C GLY A 80 -13.97 -0.90 17.40
N ARG A 81 -14.05 -0.11 18.48
CA ARG A 81 -13.95 -0.58 19.88
C ARG A 81 -15.30 -0.65 20.58
N PHE A 82 -16.37 -0.17 19.95
CA PHE A 82 -17.74 -0.26 20.43
C PHE A 82 -18.49 -1.32 19.65
N GLU A 83 -19.38 -2.03 20.34
CA GLU A 83 -20.40 -2.86 19.70
C GLU A 83 -21.64 -1.98 19.47
N ASP A 84 -22.02 -1.82 18.20
CA ASP A 84 -23.17 -1.00 17.82
C ASP A 84 -24.44 -1.88 17.89
N VAL A 85 -25.30 -1.58 18.88
CA VAL A 85 -26.56 -2.28 19.08
C VAL A 85 -27.69 -1.39 18.58
N ALA A 86 -28.17 -1.65 17.37
CA ALA A 86 -29.31 -0.92 16.80
C ALA A 86 -30.59 -1.26 17.57
N TYR A 87 -31.12 -0.28 18.29
CA TYR A 87 -32.41 -0.38 18.98
C TYR A 87 -33.48 0.30 18.12
N VAL A 88 -33.92 -0.40 17.08
CA VAL A 88 -34.97 0.06 16.16
C VAL A 88 -36.20 -0.81 16.35
N GLU A 89 -37.33 -0.19 16.71
CA GLU A 89 -38.61 -0.93 16.74
C GLU A 89 -39.04 -1.31 15.32
N SER A 90 -39.50 -2.55 15.17
CA SER A 90 -40.07 -2.96 13.90
C SER A 90 -41.43 -2.27 13.63
N PRO A 91 -41.82 -2.05 12.36
CA PRO A 91 -43.14 -1.51 12.02
C PRO A 91 -44.28 -2.27 12.67
N GLU A 92 -44.14 -3.59 12.88
CA GLU A 92 -45.15 -4.43 13.56
C GLU A 92 -45.24 -4.08 15.03
N GLN A 93 -44.13 -3.81 15.72
CA GLN A 93 -44.15 -3.39 17.13
C GLN A 93 -44.80 -2.01 17.29
N THR A 94 -44.45 -1.05 16.41
CA THR A 94 -45.11 0.27 16.39
C THR A 94 -46.65 0.13 16.17
N ARG A 95 -47.09 -0.73 15.25
CA ARG A 95 -48.53 -0.99 15.05
C ARG A 95 -49.21 -1.70 16.25
N ALA A 96 -48.42 -2.52 16.97
CA ALA A 96 -48.93 -3.09 18.24
C ALA A 96 -49.15 -2.03 19.30
N LEU A 97 -48.28 -1.04 19.40
CA LEU A 97 -48.50 0.13 20.28
C LEU A 97 -49.73 0.93 19.86
N ILE A 98 -49.91 1.23 18.58
CA ILE A 98 -51.10 1.93 18.07
C ILE A 98 -52.41 1.20 18.50
N ARG A 99 -52.45 -0.12 18.39
CA ARG A 99 -53.63 -0.95 18.78
C ARG A 99 -53.90 -0.92 20.28
N SER A 100 -52.92 -0.69 21.12
CA SER A 100 -53.05 -0.63 22.58
C SER A 100 -53.65 0.66 23.09
N VAL A 101 -53.65 1.72 22.28
CA VAL A 101 -54.14 3.07 22.68
C VAL A 101 -55.69 3.14 22.71
N PHE A 102 -56.36 2.40 21.82
CA PHE A 102 -57.81 2.56 21.65
C PHE A 102 -58.60 1.52 22.45
N ASN A 103 -59.50 2.00 23.30
CA ASN A 103 -60.36 1.14 24.07
C ASN A 103 -61.84 1.59 23.90
N VAL A 104 -62.69 0.67 23.53
CA VAL A 104 -64.11 0.90 23.24
C VAL A 104 -64.94 0.25 24.33
N ALA A 105 -65.66 1.03 25.19
CA ALA A 105 -66.45 0.52 26.31
C ALA A 105 -67.85 0.05 25.88
N ASP A 106 -68.45 0.65 24.83
CA ASP A 106 -69.80 0.28 24.35
C ASP A 106 -69.80 -1.05 23.60
N THR A 107 -70.53 -2.05 24.16
CA THR A 107 -70.65 -3.39 23.63
C THR A 107 -71.35 -3.43 22.23
N LYS A 108 -72.31 -2.52 21.99
CA LYS A 108 -72.99 -2.40 20.69
C LYS A 108 -72.04 -1.89 19.62
N LEU A 109 -71.20 -0.91 19.95
CA LEU A 109 -70.16 -0.39 19.07
C LEU A 109 -69.09 -1.44 18.82
N GLN A 110 -68.64 -2.19 19.84
CA GLN A 110 -67.70 -3.32 19.66
C GLN A 110 -68.23 -4.35 18.64
N GLY A 111 -69.55 -4.70 18.74
CA GLY A 111 -70.16 -5.62 17.78
C GLY A 111 -70.22 -5.08 16.34
N ARG A 112 -70.31 -3.75 16.18
CA ARG A 112 -70.24 -3.09 14.85
C ARG A 112 -68.81 -3.09 14.31
N ILE A 113 -67.83 -2.77 15.16
CA ILE A 113 -66.43 -2.74 14.81
C ILE A 113 -65.97 -4.16 14.38
N ALA A 114 -66.35 -5.21 15.12
CA ALA A 114 -66.02 -6.59 14.80
C ALA A 114 -66.58 -7.04 13.44
N ARG A 115 -67.80 -6.58 13.10
CA ARG A 115 -68.37 -6.86 11.76
C ARG A 115 -67.66 -6.14 10.65
N TRP A 116 -67.25 -4.87 10.86
CA TRP A 116 -66.48 -4.11 9.89
C TRP A 116 -65.07 -4.67 9.73
N ALA A 117 -64.45 -5.15 10.78
CA ALA A 117 -63.09 -5.64 10.79
C ALA A 117 -62.87 -6.93 9.99
N LYS A 118 -63.91 -7.81 9.88
CA LYS A 118 -63.84 -9.11 9.15
C LYS A 118 -63.40 -9.00 7.69
N PRO A 119 -64.09 -8.24 6.81
CA PRO A 119 -63.68 -8.10 5.43
C PRO A 119 -62.37 -7.33 5.29
N MET A 120 -62.13 -6.36 6.17
CA MET A 120 -60.94 -5.55 6.18
C MET A 120 -59.66 -6.38 6.52
N ALA A 121 -59.78 -7.33 7.45
CA ALA A 121 -58.65 -8.23 7.77
C ALA A 121 -58.25 -9.14 6.60
N GLN A 122 -59.26 -9.60 5.80
CA GLN A 122 -58.95 -10.34 4.58
C GLN A 122 -58.21 -9.49 3.54
N THR A 123 -58.65 -8.24 3.40
CA THR A 123 -57.99 -7.25 2.54
C THR A 123 -56.54 -6.94 2.98
N MET A 124 -56.32 -6.72 4.25
CA MET A 124 -54.94 -6.49 4.76
C MET A 124 -54.03 -7.68 4.51
N ARG A 125 -54.57 -8.90 4.65
CA ARG A 125 -53.84 -10.13 4.34
C ARG A 125 -53.47 -10.24 2.86
N SER A 126 -54.38 -9.87 1.96
CA SER A 126 -54.10 -9.87 0.52
C SER A 126 -53.09 -8.81 0.09
N LEU A 127 -52.94 -7.74 0.87
CA LEU A 127 -51.88 -6.71 0.69
C LEU A 127 -50.57 -7.10 1.33
N GLY A 128 -50.43 -8.28 1.94
CA GLY A 128 -49.19 -8.74 2.56
C GLY A 128 -48.95 -8.19 4.00
N VAL A 129 -49.90 -7.49 4.58
CA VAL A 129 -49.82 -6.98 5.95
C VAL A 129 -50.30 -8.05 6.94
N THR A 130 -49.43 -8.96 7.32
CA THR A 130 -49.79 -10.18 8.07
C THR A 130 -50.18 -9.92 9.51
N ASP A 131 -49.64 -8.92 10.18
CA ASP A 131 -49.96 -8.54 11.57
C ASP A 131 -51.35 -7.90 11.72
N LEU A 132 -51.96 -7.36 10.65
CA LEU A 132 -53.33 -6.90 10.57
C LEU A 132 -54.23 -7.91 9.82
N GLY A 133 -53.79 -9.16 9.71
CA GLY A 133 -54.55 -10.23 9.02
C GLY A 133 -55.65 -10.85 9.88
N SER A 134 -55.86 -10.49 11.14
CA SER A 134 -56.99 -11.00 11.96
C SER A 134 -58.07 -9.93 12.20
N PRO A 135 -59.35 -10.33 12.33
CA PRO A 135 -60.40 -9.37 12.67
C PRO A 135 -60.20 -8.64 13.99
N GLU A 136 -59.58 -9.29 14.96
CA GLU A 136 -59.31 -8.73 16.29
C GLU A 136 -58.23 -7.61 16.19
N THR A 137 -57.16 -7.85 15.43
CA THR A 137 -56.10 -6.85 15.24
C THR A 137 -56.60 -5.63 14.48
N VAL A 138 -57.38 -5.81 13.45
CA VAL A 138 -58.04 -4.71 12.71
C VAL A 138 -59.03 -3.94 13.57
N ALA A 139 -59.86 -4.63 14.37
CA ALA A 139 -60.80 -4.02 15.27
C ALA A 139 -60.10 -3.11 16.32
N ALA A 140 -58.97 -3.50 16.81
CA ALA A 140 -58.18 -2.74 17.75
C ALA A 140 -57.58 -1.44 17.18
N CYS A 141 -57.51 -1.29 15.85
CA CYS A 141 -57.06 -0.07 15.19
C CYS A 141 -58.13 1.02 15.16
N TRP A 142 -59.44 0.67 15.31
CA TRP A 142 -60.51 1.68 15.24
C TRP A 142 -60.33 2.76 16.29
N PRO A 143 -60.38 4.08 16.01
CA PRO A 143 -61.02 4.72 14.85
C PRO A 143 -60.12 4.88 13.60
N LEU A 144 -58.85 4.48 13.64
CA LEU A 144 -58.00 4.55 12.47
C LEU A 144 -58.44 3.54 11.42
N HIS A 145 -58.38 3.93 10.15
CA HIS A 145 -58.44 2.97 9.07
C HIS A 145 -57.15 2.09 9.12
N PRO A 146 -57.18 0.76 8.86
CA PRO A 146 -56.00 -0.09 8.94
C PRO A 146 -54.85 0.39 8.06
N LEU A 147 -55.10 0.91 6.86
CA LEU A 147 -54.09 1.54 6.03
C LEU A 147 -53.43 2.76 6.75
N THR A 148 -54.21 3.56 7.49
CA THR A 148 -53.69 4.67 8.23
C THR A 148 -52.71 4.21 9.34
N ALA A 149 -53.02 3.09 10.03
CA ALA A 149 -52.13 2.53 11.04
C ALA A 149 -50.80 2.01 10.44
N VAL A 150 -50.85 1.40 9.24
CA VAL A 150 -49.65 0.94 8.53
C VAL A 150 -48.80 2.11 8.09
N VAL A 151 -49.40 3.07 7.42
CA VAL A 151 -48.67 4.22 6.85
C VAL A 151 -48.15 5.16 7.94
N LEU A 152 -48.87 5.33 9.04
CA LEU A 152 -48.44 6.12 10.20
C LEU A 152 -47.13 5.62 10.79
N SER A 153 -46.99 4.29 10.93
CA SER A 153 -45.74 3.70 11.45
C SER A 153 -44.56 4.02 10.57
N GLU A 154 -44.71 4.00 9.25
CA GLU A 154 -43.65 4.32 8.28
C GLU A 154 -43.36 5.81 8.18
N LEU A 155 -44.38 6.65 8.23
CA LEU A 155 -44.20 8.11 8.23
C LEU A 155 -43.46 8.60 9.48
N CYS A 156 -43.75 8.05 10.65
CA CYS A 156 -43.07 8.39 11.88
C CYS A 156 -41.59 8.04 11.84
N GLN A 157 -41.22 6.90 11.26
CA GLN A 157 -39.82 6.50 11.07
C GLN A 157 -39.08 7.41 10.09
N ARG A 158 -39.74 7.88 9.03
CA ARG A 158 -39.06 8.65 7.97
C ARG A 158 -39.08 10.16 8.17
N TYR A 159 -40.18 10.70 8.65
CA TYR A 159 -40.45 12.13 8.66
C TYR A 159 -40.72 12.67 10.07
N GLY A 160 -40.83 11.82 11.07
CA GLY A 160 -41.12 12.17 12.44
C GLY A 160 -39.93 12.00 13.36
N GLN A 161 -40.10 12.40 14.63
CA GLN A 161 -39.18 12.05 15.70
C GLN A 161 -39.63 10.69 16.32
N HIS A 162 -39.77 9.69 15.47
CA HIS A 162 -40.19 8.33 15.85
C HIS A 162 -41.38 8.31 16.80
N GLU A 163 -41.23 7.80 18.01
CA GLU A 163 -42.27 7.61 19.00
C GLU A 163 -42.90 8.92 19.48
N ARG A 164 -42.15 10.00 19.60
CA ARG A 164 -42.68 11.29 20.03
C ARG A 164 -43.73 11.80 19.05
N THR A 165 -43.53 11.72 17.76
CA THR A 165 -44.51 12.10 16.72
C THR A 165 -45.73 11.16 16.76
N LEU A 166 -45.52 9.84 16.94
CA LEU A 166 -46.55 8.85 17.06
C LEU A 166 -47.50 9.17 18.25
N PHE A 167 -46.94 9.36 19.44
CA PHE A 167 -47.73 9.64 20.63
C PHE A 167 -48.43 11.01 20.56
N SER A 168 -47.77 12.02 19.96
CA SER A 168 -48.43 13.32 19.75
C SER A 168 -49.62 13.20 18.81
N PHE A 169 -49.52 12.41 17.73
CA PHE A 169 -50.69 12.15 16.85
C PHE A 169 -51.78 11.39 17.58
N LEU A 170 -51.47 10.33 18.32
CA LEU A 170 -52.48 9.45 18.94
C LEU A 170 -53.18 10.07 20.13
N ALA A 171 -52.45 10.86 20.94
CA ALA A 171 -52.91 11.43 22.19
C ALA A 171 -53.08 12.96 22.19
N GLY A 172 -52.57 13.65 21.16
CA GLY A 172 -52.64 15.12 21.08
C GLY A 172 -54.01 15.65 20.85
N PRO A 173 -54.25 16.96 21.11
CA PRO A 173 -55.53 17.63 20.97
C PRO A 173 -55.80 18.11 19.54
N GLU A 174 -54.94 17.85 18.58
CA GLU A 174 -55.04 18.36 17.20
C GLU A 174 -56.30 17.83 16.50
N MET A 175 -56.96 18.69 15.72
CA MET A 175 -58.16 18.35 14.99
C MET A 175 -57.97 17.25 13.95
N ALA A 176 -56.77 17.15 13.34
CA ALA A 176 -56.43 16.10 12.38
C ALA A 176 -56.05 14.76 13.05
N GLY A 177 -55.94 14.72 14.37
CA GLY A 177 -55.65 13.49 15.14
C GLY A 177 -56.93 12.73 15.55
N PRO A 178 -56.79 11.52 16.16
CA PRO A 178 -57.89 10.68 16.55
C PRO A 178 -58.86 11.36 17.56
N ASN A 179 -58.32 12.15 18.48
CA ASN A 179 -59.15 12.87 19.49
C ASN A 179 -60.04 13.92 18.83
N GLY A 180 -59.51 14.75 17.95
CA GLY A 180 -60.26 15.74 17.20
C GLY A 180 -61.32 15.08 16.31
N TYR A 181 -60.94 13.99 15.64
CA TYR A 181 -61.84 13.19 14.79
C TYR A 181 -63.02 12.61 15.57
N LEU A 182 -62.80 12.01 16.75
CA LEU A 182 -63.85 11.45 17.61
C LEU A 182 -64.76 12.53 18.20
N ALA A 183 -64.25 13.71 18.47
CA ALA A 183 -65.01 14.84 18.99
C ALA A 183 -65.91 15.46 17.90
N SER A 184 -65.52 15.47 16.66
CA SER A 184 -66.20 16.13 15.53
C SER A 184 -67.11 15.19 14.72
N THR A 185 -66.87 13.87 14.81
CA THR A 185 -67.54 12.89 13.92
C THR A 185 -68.70 12.20 14.65
N ALA A 186 -69.92 12.41 14.15
CA ALA A 186 -71.12 11.70 14.67
C ALA A 186 -71.10 10.24 14.23
N LEU A 187 -71.45 9.31 15.16
CA LEU A 187 -71.56 7.90 14.87
C LEU A 187 -72.99 7.58 14.32
N PRO A 188 -73.15 7.32 13.00
CA PRO A 188 -74.46 7.03 12.48
C PRO A 188 -74.96 5.66 12.96
N ALA A 189 -76.26 5.56 13.32
CA ALA A 189 -76.84 4.35 13.92
C ALA A 189 -76.90 3.15 12.97
N ARG A 190 -77.04 3.37 11.67
CA ARG A 190 -77.23 2.31 10.64
C ARG A 190 -76.28 2.36 9.43
N ALA A 191 -75.49 3.43 9.25
CA ALA A 191 -74.55 3.56 8.15
C ALA A 191 -73.19 2.91 8.49
N ALA A 192 -72.29 2.90 7.50
CA ALA A 192 -70.92 2.41 7.62
C ALA A 192 -70.16 3.12 8.77
N LEU A 193 -69.31 2.42 9.47
CA LEU A 193 -68.50 2.99 10.52
C LEU A 193 -67.52 4.02 9.94
N PRO A 194 -67.53 5.25 10.39
CA PRO A 194 -66.54 6.23 9.99
C PRO A 194 -65.15 5.86 10.54
N THR A 195 -64.14 6.07 9.72
CA THR A 195 -62.75 5.81 10.08
C THR A 195 -61.88 6.97 9.65
N LEU A 196 -60.82 7.25 10.45
CA LEU A 196 -59.84 8.27 10.18
C LEU A 196 -58.91 7.76 9.05
N GLY A 197 -58.94 8.43 7.88
CA GLY A 197 -58.27 8.04 6.67
C GLY A 197 -56.81 8.54 6.56
N LEU A 198 -56.16 8.25 5.45
CA LEU A 198 -54.81 8.68 5.15
C LEU A 198 -54.68 10.19 4.91
N ASP A 199 -55.79 10.82 4.42
CA ASP A 199 -55.87 12.27 4.21
C ASP A 199 -55.63 13.05 5.50
N ALA A 200 -56.07 12.52 6.65
CA ALA A 200 -55.82 13.13 7.97
C ALA A 200 -54.32 13.07 8.35
N LEU A 201 -53.59 12.05 7.96
CA LEU A 201 -52.14 12.04 8.19
C LEU A 201 -51.44 13.16 7.43
N TYR A 202 -51.86 13.40 6.16
CA TYR A 202 -51.33 14.52 5.40
C TYR A 202 -51.56 15.86 6.11
N ASP A 203 -52.77 16.08 6.58
CA ASP A 203 -53.12 17.33 7.29
C ASP A 203 -52.36 17.48 8.61
N TYR A 204 -52.24 16.42 9.40
CA TYR A 204 -51.46 16.40 10.63
C TYR A 204 -50.01 16.73 10.43
N PHE A 205 -49.32 16.01 9.51
CA PHE A 205 -47.89 16.23 9.26
C PHE A 205 -47.62 17.60 8.65
N THR A 206 -48.54 18.13 7.82
CA THR A 206 -48.38 19.46 7.23
C THR A 206 -48.57 20.57 8.26
N GLN A 207 -49.45 20.38 9.27
CA GLN A 207 -49.72 21.37 10.33
C GLN A 207 -48.71 21.33 11.49
N SER A 208 -48.33 20.11 11.92
CA SER A 208 -47.50 19.88 13.12
C SER A 208 -46.03 20.07 12.87
N ALA A 209 -45.50 19.66 11.70
CA ALA A 209 -44.13 19.86 11.31
C ALA A 209 -44.02 21.25 10.67
N GLY A 210 -43.56 22.23 11.44
CA GLY A 210 -43.24 23.54 10.87
C GLY A 210 -42.42 23.36 9.60
N LEU A 211 -42.87 23.96 8.48
CA LEU A 211 -42.29 23.83 7.12
C LEU A 211 -40.78 23.99 7.06
N SER A 212 -40.14 24.62 8.05
CA SER A 212 -38.68 24.81 8.13
C SER A 212 -37.89 23.57 8.55
N SER A 213 -38.44 22.66 9.37
CA SER A 213 -37.74 21.43 9.76
C SER A 213 -37.88 20.30 8.73
N LEU A 214 -38.97 20.28 7.98
CA LEU A 214 -39.18 19.33 6.88
C LEU A 214 -38.47 19.74 5.58
N ALA A 215 -38.35 21.05 5.33
CA ALA A 215 -37.69 21.59 4.13
C ALA A 215 -36.18 21.29 4.06
N SER A 216 -35.51 21.18 5.20
CA SER A 216 -34.08 20.83 5.26
C SER A 216 -33.79 19.33 5.10
N ALA A 217 -34.78 18.47 5.34
CA ALA A 217 -34.58 17.02 5.38
C ALA A 217 -35.09 16.25 4.16
N ASN A 218 -36.08 16.79 3.39
CA ASN A 218 -36.66 15.99 2.32
C ASN A 218 -37.33 16.83 1.19
N SER A 219 -36.67 16.93 0.05
CA SER A 219 -37.18 17.63 -1.15
C SER A 219 -38.55 17.12 -1.61
N ARG A 220 -38.85 15.84 -1.44
CA ARG A 220 -40.07 15.18 -1.89
C ARG A 220 -41.33 15.62 -1.14
N TRP A 221 -41.23 15.86 0.16
CA TRP A 221 -42.34 16.38 0.96
C TRP A 221 -42.73 17.80 0.48
N VAL A 222 -41.70 18.66 0.32
CA VAL A 222 -41.90 20.06 -0.13
C VAL A 222 -42.52 20.08 -1.53
N GLU A 223 -42.05 19.27 -2.42
CA GLU A 223 -42.53 19.11 -3.77
C GLU A 223 -44.07 18.74 -3.83
N ILE A 224 -44.44 17.68 -3.13
CA ILE A 224 -45.81 17.21 -3.06
C ILE A 224 -46.73 18.25 -2.42
N THR A 225 -46.30 18.88 -1.31
CA THR A 225 -47.12 19.89 -0.64
C THR A 225 -47.31 21.14 -1.49
N THR A 226 -46.28 21.57 -2.21
CA THR A 226 -46.37 22.71 -3.14
C THR A 226 -47.35 22.42 -4.24
N ARG A 227 -47.24 21.26 -4.88
CA ARG A 227 -48.13 20.86 -5.98
C ARG A 227 -49.59 20.75 -5.56
N LEU A 228 -49.86 20.19 -4.38
CA LEU A 228 -51.24 20.11 -3.85
C LEU A 228 -51.78 21.48 -3.48
N ARG A 229 -50.94 22.40 -2.99
CA ARG A 229 -51.35 23.79 -2.65
C ARG A 229 -51.67 24.59 -3.91
N ASP A 230 -50.94 24.36 -5.01
CA ASP A 230 -51.14 25.05 -6.28
C ASP A 230 -52.37 24.52 -7.07
N ALA A 231 -52.87 23.33 -6.69
CA ALA A 231 -54.07 22.75 -7.27
C ALA A 231 -55.32 23.41 -6.74
N HIS A 232 -55.81 24.46 -7.40
CA HIS A 232 -56.98 25.20 -7.02
C HIS A 232 -58.28 24.52 -7.52
N GLY A 233 -59.39 24.62 -6.74
CA GLY A 233 -60.72 24.20 -7.17
C GLY A 233 -61.03 22.71 -7.04
N LEU A 234 -60.22 21.97 -6.29
CA LEU A 234 -60.52 20.56 -6.04
C LEU A 234 -61.78 20.41 -5.14
N SER A 235 -62.67 19.48 -5.53
CA SER A 235 -63.75 19.07 -4.64
C SER A 235 -63.22 18.40 -3.38
N GLU A 236 -64.02 18.31 -2.33
CA GLU A 236 -63.60 17.67 -1.09
C GLU A 236 -63.15 16.21 -1.28
N THR A 237 -63.84 15.49 -2.17
CA THR A 237 -63.49 14.11 -2.56
C THR A 237 -62.14 14.04 -3.29
N HIS A 238 -61.90 14.94 -4.26
CA HIS A 238 -60.61 15.00 -4.98
C HIS A 238 -59.47 15.40 -4.06
N ALA A 239 -59.69 16.35 -3.16
CA ALA A 239 -58.72 16.76 -2.20
C ALA A 239 -58.30 15.64 -1.22
N LYS A 240 -59.27 14.87 -0.70
CA LYS A 240 -59.01 13.71 0.18
C LYS A 240 -58.24 12.63 -0.56
N LEU A 241 -58.63 12.33 -1.81
CA LEU A 241 -57.96 11.32 -2.62
C LEU A 241 -56.54 11.75 -3.00
N ALA A 242 -56.33 13.01 -3.40
CA ALA A 242 -55.00 13.54 -3.73
C ALA A 242 -54.08 13.54 -2.51
N LYS A 243 -54.56 13.93 -1.30
CA LYS A 243 -53.82 13.80 -0.05
C LYS A 243 -53.48 12.34 0.29
N THR A 244 -54.41 11.41 0.05
CA THR A 244 -54.15 9.98 0.22
C THR A 244 -53.03 9.50 -0.70
N ILE A 245 -53.09 9.84 -1.98
CA ILE A 245 -52.01 9.54 -2.96
C ILE A 245 -50.70 10.15 -2.51
N ALA A 246 -50.71 11.40 -2.07
CA ALA A 246 -49.55 12.09 -1.59
C ALA A 246 -48.85 11.35 -0.43
N VAL A 247 -49.58 10.96 0.58
CA VAL A 247 -49.07 10.23 1.74
C VAL A 247 -48.53 8.86 1.34
N LEU A 248 -49.23 8.14 0.48
CA LEU A 248 -48.76 6.85 -0.06
C LEU A 248 -47.49 7.01 -0.88
N ASN A 249 -47.33 8.08 -1.65
CA ASN A 249 -46.12 8.36 -2.43
C ASN A 249 -44.89 8.67 -1.55
N LEU A 250 -45.10 9.20 -0.35
CA LEU A 250 -44.04 9.44 0.62
C LEU A 250 -43.47 8.14 1.22
N VAL A 251 -44.27 7.08 1.33
CA VAL A 251 -43.88 5.79 1.92
C VAL A 251 -43.62 4.69 0.89
N SER A 252 -44.04 4.81 -0.35
CA SER A 252 -44.05 3.77 -1.38
C SER A 252 -42.66 3.23 -1.75
N THR A 253 -41.59 3.95 -1.49
CA THR A 253 -40.23 3.52 -1.88
C THR A 253 -39.68 2.35 -1.04
N SER A 254 -40.26 2.05 0.12
CA SER A 254 -39.83 0.94 0.97
C SER A 254 -40.96 0.22 1.73
N GLY A 255 -42.19 0.70 1.63
CA GLY A 255 -43.33 0.09 2.32
C GLY A 255 -44.06 -0.97 1.48
N PRO A 256 -44.82 -1.89 2.12
CA PRO A 256 -45.60 -2.93 1.43
C PRO A 256 -46.80 -2.38 0.68
N ILE A 257 -47.20 -1.13 0.93
CA ILE A 257 -48.42 -0.51 0.38
C ILE A 257 -48.04 0.64 -0.56
N ARG A 258 -48.55 0.55 -1.83
CA ARG A 258 -48.37 1.57 -2.87
C ARG A 258 -49.69 2.25 -3.16
N ALA A 259 -49.63 3.43 -3.79
CA ALA A 259 -50.86 4.10 -4.30
C ALA A 259 -51.39 3.42 -5.55
N SER A 260 -51.65 2.10 -5.49
CA SER A 260 -52.28 1.34 -6.55
C SER A 260 -53.80 1.55 -6.59
N GLU A 261 -54.45 1.25 -7.74
CA GLU A 261 -55.92 1.33 -7.87
C GLU A 261 -56.60 0.54 -6.77
N GLN A 262 -56.09 -0.65 -6.45
CA GLN A 262 -56.65 -1.50 -5.40
C GLN A 262 -56.57 -0.82 -4.02
N VAL A 263 -55.43 -0.25 -3.64
CA VAL A 263 -55.26 0.41 -2.33
C VAL A 263 -56.09 1.68 -2.26
N LEU A 264 -56.20 2.45 -3.34
CA LEU A 264 -57.01 3.66 -3.38
C LEU A 264 -58.53 3.33 -3.28
N LYS A 265 -59.04 2.23 -3.87
CA LYS A 265 -60.41 1.74 -3.70
C LYS A 265 -60.67 1.27 -2.26
N ILE A 266 -59.71 0.71 -1.58
CA ILE A 266 -59.84 0.31 -0.16
C ILE A 266 -59.94 1.56 0.72
N ALA A 267 -59.11 2.58 0.48
CA ALA A 267 -59.15 3.84 1.22
C ALA A 267 -60.40 4.66 0.90
N HIS A 268 -60.83 4.70 -0.36
CA HIS A 268 -61.93 5.48 -0.88
C HIS A 268 -62.79 4.62 -1.85
N PRO A 269 -63.88 3.94 -1.37
CA PRO A 269 -64.63 2.99 -2.18
C PRO A 269 -65.24 3.55 -3.48
N ASN A 270 -65.44 4.84 -3.61
CA ASN A 270 -65.98 5.53 -4.79
C ASN A 270 -64.95 6.34 -5.55
N ALA A 271 -63.69 5.92 -5.57
CA ALA A 271 -62.59 6.73 -6.09
C ALA A 271 -62.43 6.69 -7.63
N ASN A 272 -63.08 5.78 -8.36
CA ASN A 272 -62.78 5.56 -9.79
C ASN A 272 -62.86 6.82 -10.64
N ASP A 273 -64.00 7.52 -10.56
CA ASP A 273 -64.24 8.72 -11.35
C ASP A 273 -63.30 9.85 -10.93
N ALA A 274 -63.08 10.01 -9.61
CA ALA A 274 -62.16 10.99 -9.06
C ALA A 274 -60.71 10.73 -9.45
N ILE A 275 -60.28 9.48 -9.54
CA ILE A 275 -58.94 9.10 -10.03
C ILE A 275 -58.76 9.54 -11.49
N SER A 276 -59.78 9.21 -12.32
CA SER A 276 -59.74 9.56 -13.75
C SER A 276 -59.73 11.08 -13.97
N GLU A 277 -60.51 11.83 -13.19
CA GLU A 277 -60.54 13.28 -13.25
C GLU A 277 -59.23 13.93 -12.76
N LEU A 278 -58.62 13.39 -11.71
CA LEU A 278 -57.27 13.84 -11.22
C LEU A 278 -56.15 13.55 -12.23
N CYS A 279 -56.27 12.45 -12.97
CA CYS A 279 -55.36 12.15 -14.07
C CYS A 279 -55.57 13.09 -15.27
N ALA A 280 -56.84 13.36 -15.62
CA ALA A 280 -57.20 14.26 -16.72
C ALA A 280 -56.76 15.72 -16.41
N SER A 281 -56.74 16.14 -15.14
CA SER A 281 -56.28 17.46 -14.72
C SER A 281 -54.73 17.57 -14.73
N GLY A 282 -53.98 16.50 -14.94
CA GLY A 282 -52.54 16.48 -14.88
C GLY A 282 -51.95 16.59 -13.46
N LEU A 283 -52.78 16.52 -12.42
CA LEU A 283 -52.28 16.53 -11.05
C LEU A 283 -51.69 15.17 -10.61
N VAL A 284 -52.25 14.08 -11.16
CA VAL A 284 -51.88 12.70 -10.87
C VAL A 284 -51.53 11.99 -12.18
N THR A 285 -50.47 11.19 -12.15
CA THR A 285 -50.07 10.31 -13.27
C THR A 285 -50.06 8.85 -12.80
N HIS A 286 -50.56 7.93 -13.64
CA HIS A 286 -50.44 6.51 -13.39
C HIS A 286 -49.14 5.98 -13.98
N ARG A 287 -48.31 5.39 -13.14
CA ARG A 287 -47.05 4.71 -13.52
C ARG A 287 -47.32 3.23 -13.73
N GLU A 288 -47.52 2.83 -14.97
CA GLU A 288 -47.89 1.45 -15.34
C GLU A 288 -46.86 0.43 -14.86
N PHE A 289 -45.57 0.75 -14.96
CA PHE A 289 -44.49 -0.16 -14.57
C PHE A 289 -44.44 -0.47 -13.07
N ALA A 290 -44.95 0.41 -12.23
CA ALA A 290 -44.99 0.25 -10.78
C ALA A 290 -46.42 0.00 -10.26
N ASP A 291 -47.43 0.06 -11.11
CA ASP A 291 -48.86 0.10 -10.73
C ASP A 291 -49.13 1.10 -9.60
N GLU A 292 -48.72 2.35 -9.82
CA GLU A 292 -48.73 3.40 -8.81
C GLU A 292 -49.28 4.72 -9.38
N TYR A 293 -50.25 5.31 -8.71
CA TYR A 293 -50.65 6.70 -8.96
C TYR A 293 -49.73 7.67 -8.20
N ARG A 294 -49.25 8.69 -8.89
CA ARG A 294 -48.31 9.64 -8.31
C ARG A 294 -48.73 11.10 -8.58
N ILE A 295 -48.51 11.96 -7.57
CA ILE A 295 -48.59 13.40 -7.76
C ILE A 295 -47.48 13.80 -8.72
N TRP A 296 -47.83 14.48 -9.81
CA TRP A 296 -46.97 14.68 -10.96
C TRP A 296 -46.59 16.15 -11.16
N GLN A 297 -45.29 16.41 -11.46
CA GLN A 297 -44.81 17.76 -11.74
C GLN A 297 -44.83 18.16 -13.21
N GLY A 298 -44.95 17.19 -14.11
CA GLY A 298 -44.84 17.38 -15.57
C GLY A 298 -43.39 17.32 -16.06
N THR A 299 -43.24 16.78 -17.27
CA THR A 299 -41.98 16.79 -18.04
C THR A 299 -42.35 16.98 -19.50
N ASP A 300 -41.49 17.72 -20.24
CA ASP A 300 -41.66 17.90 -21.69
C ASP A 300 -41.15 16.68 -22.49
N ILE A 301 -40.48 15.75 -21.81
CA ILE A 301 -39.88 14.56 -22.42
C ILE A 301 -40.83 13.38 -22.34
N ASN A 302 -41.12 12.78 -23.50
CA ASN A 302 -41.92 11.54 -23.57
C ASN A 302 -41.06 10.32 -23.20
N ILE A 303 -40.97 10.03 -21.87
CA ILE A 303 -40.20 8.92 -21.32
C ILE A 303 -40.57 7.56 -21.95
N ASN A 304 -41.83 7.31 -22.23
CA ASN A 304 -42.28 6.05 -22.82
C ASN A 304 -41.80 5.87 -24.26
N GLN A 305 -41.71 6.95 -25.03
CA GLN A 305 -41.17 6.92 -26.38
C GLN A 305 -39.69 6.66 -26.39
N LEU A 306 -38.95 7.33 -25.49
CA LEU A 306 -37.53 7.10 -25.31
C LEU A 306 -37.22 5.64 -24.87
N ALA A 307 -38.00 5.13 -23.93
CA ALA A 307 -37.88 3.76 -23.46
C ALA A 307 -38.14 2.72 -24.58
N GLU A 308 -39.16 2.95 -25.46
CA GLU A 308 -39.43 2.03 -26.56
C GLU A 308 -38.32 2.07 -27.64
N GLN A 309 -37.80 3.25 -27.96
CA GLN A 309 -36.65 3.38 -28.88
C GLN A 309 -35.41 2.66 -28.34
N ALA A 310 -35.05 2.90 -27.08
CA ALA A 310 -33.91 2.25 -26.44
C ALA A 310 -34.13 0.73 -26.29
N ARG A 311 -35.37 0.27 -26.05
CA ARG A 311 -35.69 -1.17 -25.98
C ARG A 311 -35.47 -1.86 -27.33
N GLN A 312 -35.77 -1.21 -28.45
CA GLN A 312 -35.50 -1.76 -29.77
C GLN A 312 -34.02 -1.85 -30.07
N GLN A 313 -33.22 -0.89 -29.59
CA GLN A 313 -31.79 -0.89 -29.77
C GLN A 313 -31.11 -1.97 -28.93
N ILE A 314 -31.45 -2.11 -27.64
CA ILE A 314 -30.87 -3.10 -26.75
C ILE A 314 -31.16 -4.54 -27.15
N LYS A 315 -32.36 -4.81 -27.73
CA LYS A 315 -32.72 -6.13 -28.23
C LYS A 315 -31.86 -6.63 -29.39
N GLN A 316 -31.18 -5.72 -30.09
CA GLN A 316 -30.26 -6.06 -31.18
C GLN A 316 -28.84 -6.38 -30.67
N GLN A 317 -28.53 -6.09 -29.39
CA GLN A 317 -27.21 -6.34 -28.78
C GLN A 317 -27.14 -7.78 -28.25
N PRO A 318 -26.01 -8.44 -28.37
CA PRO A 318 -25.78 -9.74 -27.72
C PRO A 318 -25.98 -9.65 -26.21
N LEU A 319 -26.66 -10.63 -25.62
CA LEU A 319 -26.93 -10.66 -24.16
C LEU A 319 -25.62 -10.52 -23.33
N LEU A 320 -24.54 -11.09 -23.81
CA LEU A 320 -23.23 -10.98 -23.14
C LEU A 320 -22.77 -9.52 -22.98
N GLU A 321 -22.89 -8.72 -24.03
CA GLU A 321 -22.50 -7.30 -24.01
C GLU A 321 -23.39 -6.51 -23.05
N VAL A 322 -24.69 -6.76 -23.08
CA VAL A 322 -25.67 -6.12 -22.18
C VAL A 322 -25.34 -6.45 -20.72
N LEU A 323 -25.08 -7.72 -20.40
CA LEU A 323 -24.75 -8.16 -19.04
C LEU A 323 -23.43 -7.56 -18.57
N GLN A 324 -22.38 -7.58 -19.39
CA GLN A 324 -21.09 -6.99 -19.04
C GLN A 324 -21.15 -5.50 -18.72
N LYS A 325 -22.11 -4.79 -19.36
CA LYS A 325 -22.34 -3.37 -19.12
C LYS A 325 -23.04 -3.09 -17.79
N VAL A 326 -24.03 -3.91 -17.42
CA VAL A 326 -24.89 -3.64 -16.26
C VAL A 326 -24.45 -4.35 -14.99
N HIS A 327 -23.71 -5.47 -15.10
CA HIS A 327 -23.34 -6.27 -13.95
C HIS A 327 -22.05 -7.07 -14.14
N THR A 328 -21.17 -6.96 -13.18
CA THR A 328 -20.02 -7.85 -13.07
C THR A 328 -20.30 -8.86 -11.95
N PRO A 329 -20.33 -10.17 -12.25
CA PRO A 329 -20.56 -11.16 -11.20
C PRO A 329 -19.48 -11.07 -10.12
N PRO A 330 -19.83 -11.08 -8.82
CA PRO A 330 -18.87 -10.99 -7.74
C PRO A 330 -18.00 -12.25 -7.66
N PRO A 331 -16.75 -12.13 -7.20
CA PRO A 331 -15.91 -13.29 -6.92
C PRO A 331 -16.58 -14.22 -5.88
N ILE A 332 -16.34 -15.51 -6.02
CA ILE A 332 -16.98 -16.52 -5.17
C ILE A 332 -15.94 -17.16 -4.25
N VAL A 333 -16.25 -17.19 -2.95
CA VAL A 333 -15.40 -17.81 -1.93
C VAL A 333 -15.75 -19.30 -1.78
N ALA A 334 -14.72 -20.16 -1.86
CA ALA A 334 -14.77 -21.57 -1.54
C ALA A 334 -14.80 -21.77 0.00
N ALA A 335 -15.91 -21.43 0.64
CA ALA A 335 -15.99 -21.25 2.08
C ALA A 335 -15.64 -22.52 2.88
N ARG A 336 -16.14 -23.70 2.48
CA ARG A 336 -15.86 -24.99 3.14
C ARG A 336 -14.38 -25.35 3.03
N HIS A 337 -13.81 -25.29 1.82
CA HIS A 337 -12.38 -25.56 1.60
C HIS A 337 -11.50 -24.57 2.36
N SER A 338 -11.85 -23.28 2.32
CA SER A 338 -11.11 -22.24 3.02
C SER A 338 -11.05 -22.48 4.54
N ALA A 339 -12.16 -22.89 5.15
CA ALA A 339 -12.23 -23.22 6.56
C ALA A 339 -11.44 -24.52 6.91
N GLN A 340 -11.42 -25.50 6.00
CA GLN A 340 -10.72 -26.76 6.21
C GLN A 340 -9.20 -26.61 6.13
N TYR A 341 -8.68 -25.71 5.28
CA TYR A 341 -7.25 -25.56 5.02
C TYR A 341 -6.66 -24.26 5.60
N ASP A 342 -7.43 -23.51 6.41
CA ASP A 342 -7.02 -22.20 6.96
C ASP A 342 -6.51 -21.24 5.87
N CYS A 343 -7.12 -21.28 4.68
CA CYS A 343 -6.61 -20.63 3.49
C CYS A 343 -7.76 -20.04 2.65
N LEU A 344 -7.90 -18.72 2.61
CA LEU A 344 -8.95 -18.07 1.81
C LEU A 344 -8.75 -18.36 0.32
N ARG A 345 -9.70 -19.11 -0.28
CA ARG A 345 -9.73 -19.38 -1.72
C ARG A 345 -10.87 -18.65 -2.38
N VAL A 346 -10.52 -17.89 -3.42
CA VAL A 346 -11.44 -17.03 -4.14
C VAL A 346 -11.37 -17.33 -5.63
N PHE A 347 -12.51 -17.54 -6.24
CA PHE A 347 -12.66 -17.74 -7.68
C PHE A 347 -13.18 -16.45 -8.32
N SER A 348 -12.58 -16.03 -9.43
CA SER A 348 -13.14 -14.98 -10.27
C SER A 348 -14.44 -15.43 -10.91
N SER A 349 -15.26 -14.50 -11.33
CA SER A 349 -16.54 -14.80 -11.99
C SER A 349 -16.72 -13.94 -13.22
N ARG A 350 -17.22 -14.52 -14.31
CA ARG A 350 -17.65 -13.79 -15.51
C ARG A 350 -18.76 -14.51 -16.26
N TYR A 351 -19.49 -13.78 -17.07
CA TYR A 351 -20.44 -14.36 -18.01
C TYR A 351 -19.73 -14.97 -19.21
N ALA A 352 -20.26 -16.07 -19.74
CA ALA A 352 -19.71 -16.76 -20.90
C ALA A 352 -20.84 -17.37 -21.76
N THR A 353 -20.53 -17.65 -23.04
CA THR A 353 -21.37 -18.41 -23.96
C THR A 353 -20.73 -19.79 -24.19
N SER A 354 -21.49 -20.76 -24.71
CA SER A 354 -20.97 -22.11 -25.01
C SER A 354 -19.81 -22.09 -26.03
N ASN A 355 -19.76 -21.09 -26.91
CA ASN A 355 -18.67 -20.92 -27.88
C ASN A 355 -17.42 -20.27 -27.29
N HIS A 356 -17.47 -19.88 -26.04
CA HIS A 356 -16.32 -19.26 -25.38
C HIS A 356 -15.23 -20.29 -25.13
N LYS A 357 -13.99 -19.91 -25.48
CA LYS A 357 -12.80 -20.72 -25.16
C LYS A 357 -12.37 -20.37 -23.73
N ALA A 358 -12.49 -21.33 -22.82
CA ALA A 358 -12.10 -21.15 -21.45
C ALA A 358 -10.58 -21.31 -21.27
N GLU A 359 -9.91 -20.30 -20.73
CA GLU A 359 -8.49 -20.35 -20.38
C GLU A 359 -8.37 -20.34 -18.86
N PRO A 360 -7.67 -21.32 -18.24
CA PRO A 360 -7.46 -21.31 -16.81
C PRO A 360 -6.66 -20.07 -16.38
N PRO A 361 -6.94 -19.49 -15.21
CA PRO A 361 -6.14 -18.39 -14.68
C PRO A 361 -4.68 -18.81 -14.48
N ASP A 362 -3.73 -17.93 -14.81
CA ASP A 362 -2.31 -18.19 -14.61
C ASP A 362 -1.92 -18.39 -13.13
N ALA A 363 -0.73 -18.92 -12.86
CA ALA A 363 -0.23 -19.20 -11.52
C ALA A 363 -0.16 -17.93 -10.64
N PHE A 364 0.11 -16.77 -11.24
CA PHE A 364 0.27 -15.50 -10.53
C PHE A 364 -1.03 -14.70 -10.38
N SER A 365 -2.12 -15.12 -11.02
CA SER A 365 -3.44 -14.55 -10.82
C SER A 365 -3.80 -14.47 -9.33
N PRO A 366 -4.45 -13.39 -8.87
CA PRO A 366 -4.91 -13.27 -7.48
C PRO A 366 -6.01 -14.29 -7.13
N TYR A 367 -6.67 -14.85 -8.15
CA TYR A 367 -7.73 -15.83 -7.98
C TYR A 367 -7.21 -17.27 -8.05
N ASP A 368 -7.87 -18.17 -7.32
CA ASP A 368 -7.53 -19.59 -7.23
C ASP A 368 -8.25 -20.44 -8.29
N GLY A 369 -9.11 -19.85 -9.08
CA GLY A 369 -9.87 -20.45 -10.14
C GLY A 369 -10.82 -19.46 -10.77
N GLU A 370 -11.62 -19.90 -11.71
CA GLU A 370 -12.62 -19.09 -12.40
C GLU A 370 -14.00 -19.77 -12.41
N VAL A 371 -15.06 -18.98 -12.34
CA VAL A 371 -16.45 -19.42 -12.53
C VAL A 371 -17.01 -18.76 -13.78
N LEU A 372 -17.43 -19.57 -14.74
CA LEU A 372 -18.09 -19.15 -15.95
C LEU A 372 -19.61 -19.28 -15.78
N TRP A 373 -20.31 -18.18 -15.82
CA TRP A 373 -21.78 -18.12 -15.74
C TRP A 373 -22.34 -18.19 -17.15
N LEU A 374 -22.81 -19.38 -17.54
CA LEU A 374 -23.27 -19.61 -18.90
C LEU A 374 -24.61 -18.91 -19.15
N ILE A 375 -24.67 -18.07 -20.18
CA ILE A 375 -25.85 -17.29 -20.54
C ILE A 375 -26.44 -17.69 -21.87
N GLU A 376 -25.78 -18.56 -22.62
CA GLU A 376 -26.22 -19.05 -23.91
C GLU A 376 -25.75 -20.48 -24.13
N GLY A 377 -26.67 -21.37 -24.60
CA GLY A 377 -26.40 -22.78 -24.83
C GLY A 377 -26.57 -23.64 -23.57
N ASN A 378 -26.61 -24.95 -23.77
CA ASN A 378 -26.78 -25.94 -22.69
C ASN A 378 -25.54 -26.80 -22.48
N GLU A 379 -24.45 -26.53 -23.22
CA GLU A 379 -23.22 -27.28 -23.16
C GLU A 379 -22.10 -26.44 -22.52
N ALA A 380 -21.25 -27.09 -21.75
CA ALA A 380 -20.10 -26.41 -21.13
C ALA A 380 -19.13 -25.91 -22.20
N PRO A 381 -18.50 -24.72 -22.01
CA PRO A 381 -17.45 -24.22 -22.89
C PRO A 381 -16.29 -25.21 -22.95
N MET A 382 -15.65 -25.31 -24.10
CA MET A 382 -14.42 -26.14 -24.23
C MET A 382 -13.23 -25.42 -23.61
N LEU A 383 -12.41 -26.16 -22.88
CA LEU A 383 -11.08 -25.69 -22.48
C LEU A 383 -10.17 -25.58 -23.72
N VAL A 384 -9.38 -24.52 -23.80
CA VAL A 384 -8.42 -24.32 -24.88
C VAL A 384 -7.12 -25.02 -24.53
N GLY A 385 -6.83 -26.06 -25.32
CA GLY A 385 -5.63 -26.84 -25.13
C GLY A 385 -5.74 -27.85 -23.97
N VAL A 386 -4.78 -28.73 -23.90
CA VAL A 386 -4.59 -29.59 -22.72
C VAL A 386 -4.15 -28.68 -21.60
N PRO A 387 -4.89 -28.54 -20.49
CA PRO A 387 -4.40 -27.72 -19.37
C PRO A 387 -3.04 -28.29 -18.96
N PRO A 388 -2.02 -27.44 -18.83
CA PRO A 388 -0.75 -27.93 -18.29
C PRO A 388 -1.03 -28.50 -16.90
N ASP A 389 -0.35 -29.59 -16.55
CA ASP A 389 -0.37 -30.13 -15.19
C ASP A 389 -0.23 -28.99 -14.19
N GLY A 390 -1.19 -28.84 -13.28
CA GLY A 390 -1.23 -27.75 -12.33
C GLY A 390 -2.05 -26.51 -12.75
N ALA A 391 -2.87 -26.59 -13.82
CA ALA A 391 -3.79 -25.49 -14.15
C ALA A 391 -4.84 -25.26 -13.06
N LYS A 392 -5.16 -23.98 -12.83
CA LYS A 392 -6.22 -23.61 -11.86
C LYS A 392 -7.58 -24.04 -12.36
N PRO A 393 -8.50 -24.46 -11.47
CA PRO A 393 -9.81 -25.00 -11.85
C PRO A 393 -10.72 -23.92 -12.47
N VAL A 394 -11.48 -24.35 -13.49
CA VAL A 394 -12.55 -23.57 -14.13
C VAL A 394 -13.85 -24.29 -13.88
N VAL A 395 -14.81 -23.62 -13.26
CA VAL A 395 -16.15 -24.14 -12.96
C VAL A 395 -17.18 -23.44 -13.84
N THR A 396 -18.09 -24.18 -14.44
CA THR A 396 -19.17 -23.62 -15.25
C THR A 396 -20.52 -23.81 -14.54
N ALA A 397 -21.29 -22.73 -14.45
CA ALA A 397 -22.67 -22.73 -13.98
C ALA A 397 -23.62 -22.70 -15.17
N ILE A 398 -24.40 -23.75 -15.35
CA ILE A 398 -25.42 -23.89 -16.43
C ILE A 398 -26.80 -23.75 -15.82
N PRO A 399 -27.48 -22.62 -15.98
CA PRO A 399 -28.85 -22.43 -15.47
C PRO A 399 -29.87 -23.09 -16.35
N LYS A 400 -31.13 -23.22 -15.84
CA LYS A 400 -32.26 -23.70 -16.63
C LYS A 400 -32.64 -22.66 -17.69
N PRO A 401 -33.04 -23.08 -18.92
CA PRO A 401 -33.37 -22.17 -20.01
C PRO A 401 -34.45 -21.13 -19.66
N GLU A 402 -35.50 -21.57 -18.95
CA GLU A 402 -36.60 -20.68 -18.53
C GLU A 402 -36.16 -19.53 -17.60
N LEU A 403 -35.06 -19.72 -16.84
CA LEU A 403 -34.52 -18.71 -15.96
C LEU A 403 -33.59 -17.76 -16.73
N LEU A 404 -32.95 -18.24 -17.81
CA LEU A 404 -32.17 -17.38 -18.71
C LEU A 404 -33.07 -16.39 -19.46
N GLU A 405 -34.22 -16.79 -19.95
CA GLU A 405 -35.17 -15.91 -20.60
C GLU A 405 -35.61 -14.76 -19.66
N ARG A 406 -35.84 -15.06 -18.38
CA ARG A 406 -36.16 -14.03 -17.37
C ARG A 406 -34.98 -13.10 -17.10
N LEU A 407 -33.80 -13.65 -17.03
CA LEU A 407 -32.56 -12.88 -16.86
C LEU A 407 -32.32 -11.94 -18.04
N GLU A 408 -32.51 -12.43 -19.25
CA GLU A 408 -32.41 -11.65 -20.49
C GLU A 408 -33.33 -10.44 -20.47
N VAL A 409 -34.63 -10.66 -20.19
CA VAL A 409 -35.61 -9.58 -20.10
C VAL A 409 -35.21 -8.55 -19.06
N ALA A 410 -34.80 -8.99 -17.87
CA ALA A 410 -34.39 -8.10 -16.80
C ALA A 410 -33.08 -7.34 -17.13
N ALA A 411 -32.13 -8.00 -17.78
CA ALA A 411 -30.86 -7.38 -18.22
C ALA A 411 -31.12 -6.34 -19.32
N GLN A 412 -31.98 -6.64 -20.30
CA GLN A 412 -32.34 -5.70 -21.35
C GLN A 412 -33.04 -4.47 -20.79
N GLU A 413 -33.95 -4.64 -19.81
CA GLU A 413 -34.63 -3.52 -19.16
C GLU A 413 -33.62 -2.62 -18.39
N LEU A 414 -32.73 -3.22 -17.62
CA LEU A 414 -31.72 -2.48 -16.88
C LEU A 414 -30.71 -1.81 -17.82
N GLY A 415 -30.26 -2.49 -18.88
CA GLY A 415 -29.39 -1.95 -19.90
C GLY A 415 -29.98 -0.75 -20.63
N MET A 416 -31.25 -0.89 -21.05
CA MET A 416 -32.01 0.18 -21.67
C MET A 416 -32.05 1.45 -20.78
N LEU A 417 -32.42 1.29 -19.52
CA LEU A 417 -32.47 2.42 -18.56
C LEU A 417 -31.11 3.04 -18.32
N THR A 418 -30.06 2.22 -18.29
CA THR A 418 -28.66 2.70 -18.17
C THR A 418 -28.30 3.58 -19.37
N ASP A 419 -28.65 3.19 -20.58
CA ASP A 419 -28.40 3.95 -21.81
C ASP A 419 -29.16 5.26 -21.85
N ILE A 420 -30.45 5.22 -21.50
CA ILE A 420 -31.27 6.43 -21.45
C ILE A 420 -30.67 7.44 -20.43
N LEU A 421 -30.35 7.01 -19.23
CA LEU A 421 -29.79 7.88 -18.19
C LEU A 421 -28.40 8.45 -18.53
N ALA A 422 -27.65 7.75 -19.37
CA ALA A 422 -26.35 8.21 -19.87
C ALA A 422 -26.47 9.20 -21.05
N SER A 423 -27.65 9.33 -21.67
CA SER A 423 -27.86 10.21 -22.81
C SER A 423 -27.84 11.70 -22.41
N SER A 424 -27.33 12.55 -23.30
CA SER A 424 -27.25 14.00 -23.10
C SER A 424 -28.59 14.72 -23.05
N ASP A 425 -29.62 14.12 -23.64
CA ASP A 425 -30.94 14.72 -23.83
C ASP A 425 -31.71 14.93 -22.51
N LEU A 426 -31.31 14.18 -21.46
CA LEU A 426 -31.91 14.26 -20.13
C LEU A 426 -31.22 15.24 -19.18
N ASN A 427 -30.17 15.91 -19.60
CA ASN A 427 -29.34 16.71 -18.69
C ASN A 427 -30.05 17.95 -18.13
N LEU A 428 -31.11 18.42 -18.78
CA LEU A 428 -31.85 19.62 -18.39
C LEU A 428 -33.21 19.30 -17.72
N ASP A 429 -33.70 18.06 -17.80
CA ASP A 429 -34.98 17.65 -17.18
C ASP A 429 -34.76 16.77 -15.96
N TRP A 430 -34.75 17.38 -14.78
CA TRP A 430 -34.56 16.68 -13.53
C TRP A 430 -35.75 15.75 -13.18
N VAL A 431 -36.99 16.06 -13.61
CA VAL A 431 -38.19 15.25 -13.36
C VAL A 431 -38.09 13.95 -14.10
N ALA A 432 -37.79 14.01 -15.39
CA ALA A 432 -37.59 12.83 -16.22
C ALA A 432 -36.46 11.97 -15.70
N ARG A 433 -35.36 12.61 -15.26
CA ARG A 433 -34.20 11.92 -14.69
C ARG A 433 -34.52 11.23 -13.37
N GLN A 434 -35.27 11.87 -12.47
CA GLN A 434 -35.71 11.23 -11.25
C GLN A 434 -36.63 10.04 -11.49
N GLU A 435 -37.59 10.17 -12.39
CA GLU A 435 -38.52 9.10 -12.82
C GLU A 435 -37.73 7.90 -13.32
N LEU A 436 -36.79 8.11 -14.25
CA LEU A 436 -35.94 7.07 -14.80
C LEU A 436 -35.04 6.44 -13.76
N SER A 437 -34.53 7.23 -12.78
CA SER A 437 -33.71 6.71 -11.68
C SER A 437 -34.51 5.79 -10.73
N GLU A 438 -35.76 6.13 -10.44
CA GLU A 438 -36.65 5.27 -9.63
C GLU A 438 -36.99 3.98 -10.39
N ARG A 439 -37.27 4.10 -11.69
CA ARG A 439 -37.49 2.93 -12.56
C ARG A 439 -36.25 2.04 -12.66
N MET A 440 -35.06 2.66 -12.75
CA MET A 440 -33.79 1.94 -12.73
C MET A 440 -33.58 1.18 -11.41
N ALA A 441 -33.89 1.78 -10.26
CA ALA A 441 -33.77 1.11 -8.97
C ALA A 441 -34.67 -0.14 -8.88
N LEU A 442 -35.89 -0.06 -9.41
CA LEU A 442 -36.80 -1.20 -9.49
C LEU A 442 -36.29 -2.28 -10.46
N ALA A 443 -35.85 -1.89 -11.66
CA ALA A 443 -35.25 -2.78 -12.65
C ALA A 443 -33.98 -3.46 -12.10
N GLN A 444 -33.16 -2.74 -11.34
CA GLN A 444 -31.98 -3.28 -10.67
C GLN A 444 -32.33 -4.35 -9.62
N SER A 445 -33.43 -4.14 -8.87
CA SER A 445 -33.93 -5.14 -7.92
C SER A 445 -34.44 -6.38 -8.63
N HIS A 446 -35.20 -6.20 -9.74
CA HIS A 446 -35.70 -7.32 -10.57
C HIS A 446 -34.55 -8.09 -11.21
N PHE A 447 -33.53 -7.37 -11.70
CA PHE A 447 -32.36 -7.98 -12.28
C PHE A 447 -31.57 -8.80 -11.23
N GLN A 448 -31.31 -8.26 -10.06
CA GLN A 448 -30.65 -9.00 -8.97
C GLN A 448 -31.39 -10.25 -8.58
N LYS A 449 -32.73 -10.17 -8.53
CA LYS A 449 -33.59 -11.33 -8.28
C LYS A 449 -33.48 -12.37 -9.41
N ALA A 450 -33.50 -11.95 -10.68
CA ALA A 450 -33.37 -12.84 -11.83
C ALA A 450 -31.98 -13.52 -11.85
N VAL A 451 -30.89 -12.82 -11.53
CA VAL A 451 -29.55 -13.40 -11.37
C VAL A 451 -29.54 -14.45 -10.26
N PHE A 452 -30.15 -14.13 -9.12
CA PHE A 452 -30.22 -15.07 -7.99
C PHE A 452 -31.09 -16.29 -8.33
N GLU A 453 -32.22 -16.13 -9.05
CA GLU A 453 -33.04 -17.24 -9.50
C GLU A 453 -32.32 -18.11 -10.53
N ALA A 454 -31.58 -17.51 -11.46
CA ALA A 454 -30.86 -18.24 -12.52
C ALA A 454 -29.67 -19.03 -11.95
N PHE A 455 -28.85 -18.40 -11.11
CA PHE A 455 -27.55 -18.96 -10.64
C PHE A 455 -27.52 -19.28 -9.15
N GLY A 456 -28.61 -19.04 -8.43
CA GLY A 456 -28.74 -19.32 -7.01
C GLY A 456 -29.06 -20.79 -6.70
N ASN A 457 -29.67 -21.01 -5.55
CA ASN A 457 -29.91 -22.33 -4.96
C ASN A 457 -30.64 -23.30 -5.90
N LYS A 458 -30.03 -24.45 -6.23
CA LYS A 458 -30.59 -25.58 -6.99
C LYS A 458 -31.09 -25.22 -8.41
N SER A 459 -30.78 -24.03 -8.90
CA SER A 459 -31.28 -23.53 -10.17
C SER A 459 -30.38 -23.90 -11.35
N CYS A 460 -29.14 -24.19 -11.11
CA CYS A 460 -28.14 -24.50 -12.13
C CYS A 460 -27.40 -25.80 -11.86
N GLN A 461 -26.91 -26.39 -12.93
CA GLN A 461 -25.93 -27.46 -12.92
C GLN A 461 -24.53 -26.87 -12.83
N TRP A 462 -23.70 -27.47 -11.97
CA TRP A 462 -22.31 -27.04 -11.79
C TRP A 462 -21.37 -28.08 -12.37
N LEU A 463 -20.52 -27.67 -13.29
CA LEU A 463 -19.53 -28.53 -13.94
C LEU A 463 -18.12 -27.99 -13.66
N LEU A 464 -17.23 -28.87 -13.25
CA LEU A 464 -15.79 -28.61 -13.27
C LEU A 464 -15.27 -28.98 -14.66
N LEU A 465 -14.65 -28.03 -15.36
CA LEU A 465 -14.07 -28.29 -16.67
C LEU A 465 -12.80 -29.13 -16.51
N ASP A 466 -12.73 -30.22 -17.28
CA ASP A 466 -11.60 -31.14 -17.33
C ASP A 466 -11.30 -31.43 -18.81
N ASP A 467 -10.14 -31.99 -19.13
CA ASP A 467 -9.68 -32.20 -20.49
C ASP A 467 -10.57 -33.14 -21.33
N GLU A 468 -11.05 -34.22 -20.72
CA GLU A 468 -11.77 -35.25 -21.43
C GLU A 468 -13.30 -35.07 -21.34
N THR A 469 -13.83 -34.84 -20.14
CA THR A 469 -15.27 -34.67 -19.89
C THR A 469 -15.53 -33.79 -18.68
N PRO A 470 -16.40 -32.76 -18.80
CA PRO A 470 -16.78 -31.92 -17.67
C PRO A 470 -17.36 -32.77 -16.52
N LEU A 471 -16.81 -32.59 -15.32
CA LEU A 471 -17.24 -33.31 -14.14
C LEU A 471 -18.42 -32.63 -13.45
N ASN A 472 -19.54 -33.34 -13.30
CA ASN A 472 -20.71 -32.81 -12.58
C ASN A 472 -20.45 -32.74 -11.07
N LEU A 473 -20.53 -31.52 -10.52
CA LEU A 473 -20.41 -31.24 -9.10
C LEU A 473 -21.80 -31.33 -8.45
N GLN A 474 -21.92 -32.13 -7.38
CA GLN A 474 -23.19 -32.32 -6.64
C GLN A 474 -23.50 -31.10 -5.75
N ALA A 475 -23.32 -29.90 -6.28
CA ALA A 475 -23.43 -28.65 -5.52
C ALA A 475 -24.81 -28.01 -5.74
N THR A 476 -25.36 -27.45 -4.68
CA THR A 476 -26.63 -26.72 -4.70
C THR A 476 -26.50 -25.21 -4.80
N ARG A 477 -25.27 -24.68 -4.61
CA ARG A 477 -24.98 -23.25 -4.65
C ARG A 477 -23.53 -23.02 -5.07
N ALA A 478 -23.24 -21.82 -5.56
CA ALA A 478 -21.93 -21.43 -6.08
C ALA A 478 -20.76 -21.68 -5.10
N SER A 479 -20.89 -21.30 -3.83
CA SER A 479 -19.83 -21.50 -2.81
C SER A 479 -19.56 -22.97 -2.52
N ALA A 480 -20.56 -23.84 -2.66
CA ALA A 480 -20.36 -25.29 -2.55
C ALA A 480 -19.64 -25.84 -3.78
N ALA A 481 -20.05 -25.40 -4.99
CA ALA A 481 -19.42 -25.83 -6.23
C ALA A 481 -17.94 -25.49 -6.30
N VAL A 482 -17.58 -24.23 -5.99
CA VAL A 482 -16.17 -23.83 -5.96
C VAL A 482 -15.38 -24.50 -4.81
N SER A 483 -16.04 -24.89 -3.69
CA SER A 483 -15.41 -25.68 -2.65
C SER A 483 -15.12 -27.10 -3.10
N ASP A 484 -16.07 -27.76 -3.80
CA ASP A 484 -15.88 -29.09 -4.38
C ASP A 484 -14.77 -29.10 -5.43
N ALA A 485 -14.72 -28.07 -6.28
CA ALA A 485 -13.64 -27.88 -7.25
C ALA A 485 -12.28 -27.67 -6.55
N ALA A 486 -12.24 -26.82 -5.51
CA ALA A 486 -11.04 -26.57 -4.75
C ALA A 486 -10.53 -27.80 -4.01
N ASP A 487 -11.43 -28.64 -3.42
CA ASP A 487 -11.03 -29.88 -2.74
C ASP A 487 -10.38 -30.87 -3.71
N ARG A 488 -10.81 -30.90 -4.95
CA ARG A 488 -10.24 -31.77 -5.99
C ARG A 488 -8.92 -31.24 -6.51
N SER A 489 -8.86 -29.96 -6.86
CA SER A 489 -7.69 -29.37 -7.47
C SER A 489 -6.58 -29.08 -6.47
N TYR A 490 -6.89 -28.72 -5.22
CA TYR A 490 -5.93 -28.32 -4.19
C TYR A 490 -5.84 -29.30 -3.02
N HIS A 491 -5.90 -30.61 -3.31
CA HIS A 491 -5.91 -31.66 -2.29
C HIS A 491 -4.60 -31.78 -1.48
N GLN A 492 -3.50 -31.16 -1.95
CA GLN A 492 -2.23 -31.05 -1.23
C GLN A 492 -1.98 -29.67 -0.63
N SER A 493 -3.04 -28.87 -0.44
CA SER A 493 -2.90 -27.52 0.09
C SER A 493 -2.35 -27.53 1.52
N PRO A 494 -1.31 -26.71 1.80
CA PRO A 494 -0.76 -26.62 3.14
C PRO A 494 -1.70 -25.86 4.09
N ARG A 495 -1.76 -26.35 5.36
CA ARG A 495 -2.47 -25.67 6.45
C ARG A 495 -1.50 -24.76 7.19
N VAL A 496 -1.61 -23.46 6.98
CA VAL A 496 -0.78 -22.47 7.66
C VAL A 496 -1.68 -21.60 8.54
N PRO A 497 -1.71 -21.85 9.87
CA PRO A 497 -2.63 -21.16 10.79
C PRO A 497 -2.13 -19.74 11.11
N ASN A 498 -1.99 -18.92 10.09
CA ASN A 498 -1.65 -17.50 10.20
C ASN A 498 -2.30 -16.73 9.06
N GLU A 499 -3.43 -16.11 9.35
CA GLU A 499 -4.23 -15.39 8.34
C GLU A 499 -3.48 -14.21 7.70
N MET A 500 -2.59 -13.53 8.42
CA MET A 500 -1.82 -12.42 7.88
C MET A 500 -0.81 -12.88 6.81
N LEU A 501 -0.25 -14.09 6.95
CA LEU A 501 0.71 -14.63 6.01
C LEU A 501 0.05 -15.45 4.91
N ASN A 502 -1.01 -16.21 5.25
CA ASN A 502 -1.68 -17.13 4.32
C ASN A 502 -2.67 -16.43 3.39
N ARG A 503 -2.21 -15.40 2.69
CA ARG A 503 -2.97 -14.58 1.74
C ARG A 503 -2.25 -14.45 0.41
N THR A 504 -3.01 -14.21 -0.64
CA THR A 504 -2.44 -13.87 -1.97
C THR A 504 -1.87 -12.45 -1.95
N GLU A 505 -2.60 -11.49 -1.39
CA GLU A 505 -2.14 -10.12 -1.20
C GLU A 505 -2.04 -9.82 0.29
N LEU A 506 -0.86 -9.39 0.71
CA LEU A 506 -0.62 -9.04 2.10
C LEU A 506 -1.01 -7.58 2.37
N THR A 507 -1.57 -7.34 3.55
CA THR A 507 -1.69 -5.98 4.08
C THR A 507 -0.30 -5.35 4.29
N THR A 508 -0.22 -4.04 4.36
CA THR A 508 1.04 -3.31 4.63
C THR A 508 1.73 -3.84 5.90
N GLN A 509 0.96 -4.11 6.95
CA GLN A 509 1.46 -4.68 8.20
C GLN A 509 1.97 -6.13 8.00
N GLY A 510 1.23 -6.95 7.25
CA GLY A 510 1.63 -8.32 6.93
C GLY A 510 2.91 -8.37 6.08
N ALA A 511 3.02 -7.48 5.10
CA ALA A 511 4.22 -7.37 4.26
C ALA A 511 5.44 -6.94 5.08
N LYS A 512 5.28 -5.97 5.99
CA LYS A 512 6.34 -5.54 6.92
C LYS A 512 6.77 -6.68 7.85
N ALA A 513 5.82 -7.41 8.42
CA ALA A 513 6.11 -8.54 9.31
C ALA A 513 6.84 -9.68 8.59
N ARG A 514 6.43 -10.02 7.35
CA ARG A 514 7.13 -10.99 6.51
C ARG A 514 8.57 -10.54 6.20
N ARG A 515 8.77 -9.25 5.91
CA ARG A 515 10.10 -8.69 5.68
C ARG A 515 10.99 -8.86 6.92
N LEU A 516 10.50 -8.49 8.10
CA LEU A 516 11.22 -8.66 9.37
C LEU A 516 11.52 -10.13 9.67
N LEU A 517 10.59 -11.03 9.37
CA LEU A 517 10.82 -12.46 9.50
C LEU A 517 11.95 -12.95 8.58
N ILE A 518 11.93 -12.58 7.30
CA ILE A 518 12.99 -12.94 6.35
C ILE A 518 14.34 -12.34 6.77
N GLU A 519 14.35 -11.11 7.24
CA GLU A 519 15.56 -10.46 7.79
C GLU A 519 16.12 -11.25 8.97
N ALA A 520 15.27 -11.65 9.92
CA ALA A 520 15.67 -12.47 11.05
C ALA A 520 16.18 -13.87 10.62
N MET A 521 15.59 -14.49 9.59
CA MET A 521 16.06 -15.75 9.01
C MET A 521 17.48 -15.62 8.44
N LEU A 522 17.77 -14.49 7.76
CA LEU A 522 19.07 -14.24 7.13
C LEU A 522 20.16 -13.85 8.12
N THR A 523 19.82 -13.09 9.16
CA THR A 523 20.80 -12.55 10.13
C THR A 523 20.98 -13.42 11.36
N ASN A 524 19.87 -13.99 11.87
CA ASN A 524 19.84 -14.72 13.15
C ASN A 524 19.44 -16.20 13.02
N GLY A 525 19.63 -16.79 11.84
CA GLY A 525 19.23 -18.17 11.57
C GLY A 525 19.83 -19.24 12.51
N HIS A 526 20.91 -18.91 13.21
CA HIS A 526 21.55 -19.77 14.21
C HIS A 526 21.00 -19.61 15.63
N GLN A 527 20.16 -18.58 15.87
CA GLN A 527 19.64 -18.27 17.19
C GLN A 527 18.28 -18.93 17.46
N PRO A 528 17.95 -19.30 18.71
CA PRO A 528 16.63 -19.73 19.09
C PRO A 528 15.58 -18.67 18.70
N ASN A 529 14.47 -19.10 18.11
CA ASN A 529 13.40 -18.22 17.64
C ASN A 529 13.87 -17.11 16.69
N LEU A 530 14.99 -17.28 16.00
CA LEU A 530 15.62 -16.26 15.14
C LEU A 530 15.94 -14.95 15.89
N GLY A 531 16.16 -15.01 17.22
CA GLY A 531 16.33 -13.82 18.06
C GLY A 531 15.07 -12.95 18.21
N LEU A 532 13.93 -13.38 17.68
CA LEU A 532 12.66 -12.65 17.78
C LEU A 532 12.08 -12.72 19.20
N THR A 533 11.65 -11.59 19.72
CA THR A 533 11.07 -11.43 21.06
C THR A 533 9.71 -10.74 21.01
N GLY A 534 8.90 -10.90 22.07
CA GLY A 534 7.59 -10.25 22.17
C GLY A 534 6.47 -11.01 21.45
N PHE A 535 5.44 -10.26 20.99
CA PHE A 535 4.19 -10.80 20.43
C PHE A 535 3.86 -10.17 19.06
N GLY A 536 4.86 -9.64 18.36
CA GLY A 536 4.68 -9.02 17.05
C GLY A 536 4.17 -10.00 15.98
N PRO A 537 3.63 -9.46 14.88
CA PRO A 537 3.12 -10.28 13.77
C PRO A 537 4.19 -11.20 13.17
N GLU A 538 5.46 -10.75 13.10
CA GLU A 538 6.63 -11.54 12.65
C GLU A 538 6.89 -12.75 13.54
N VAL A 539 6.70 -12.60 14.87
CA VAL A 539 6.81 -13.70 15.84
C VAL A 539 5.69 -14.71 15.63
N ALA A 540 4.47 -14.22 15.38
CA ALA A 540 3.32 -15.09 15.09
C ALA A 540 3.53 -15.87 13.78
N MET A 541 4.04 -15.23 12.72
CA MET A 541 4.38 -15.87 11.45
C MET A 541 5.49 -16.92 11.63
N TYR A 542 6.54 -16.59 12.39
CA TYR A 542 7.60 -17.55 12.75
C TYR A 542 7.05 -18.79 13.45
N LYS A 543 6.25 -18.59 14.50
CA LYS A 543 5.67 -19.68 15.28
C LYS A 543 4.74 -20.56 14.45
N ALA A 544 3.90 -19.95 13.59
CA ALA A 544 2.92 -20.68 12.78
C ALA A 544 3.58 -21.52 11.68
N LEU A 545 4.62 -20.99 11.01
CA LEU A 545 5.20 -21.62 9.84
C LEU A 545 6.52 -22.35 10.14
N LEU A 546 7.49 -21.71 10.80
CA LEU A 546 8.85 -22.27 10.93
C LEU A 546 9.05 -23.09 12.19
N SER A 547 8.57 -22.62 13.33
CA SER A 547 8.75 -23.29 14.62
C SER A 547 7.82 -24.51 14.76
N ARG A 548 6.51 -24.32 14.52
CA ARG A 548 5.51 -25.39 14.66
C ARG A 548 5.74 -26.56 13.72
N THR A 549 6.31 -26.31 12.55
CA THR A 549 6.62 -27.30 11.53
C THR A 549 8.02 -27.87 11.68
N GLN A 550 8.82 -27.34 12.59
CA GLN A 550 10.24 -27.72 12.78
C GLN A 550 11.10 -27.50 11.52
N ILE A 551 10.72 -26.60 10.64
CA ILE A 551 11.57 -26.15 9.54
C ILE A 551 12.81 -25.44 10.10
N HIS A 552 12.64 -24.67 11.18
CA HIS A 552 13.74 -24.11 11.99
C HIS A 552 13.82 -24.87 13.30
N LYS A 553 14.84 -25.69 13.46
CA LYS A 553 14.96 -26.71 14.53
C LYS A 553 16.37 -26.82 15.06
N ARG A 554 16.50 -27.42 16.25
CA ARG A 554 17.79 -27.80 16.82
C ARG A 554 18.35 -29.02 16.09
N ALA A 555 19.59 -28.96 15.67
CA ALA A 555 20.28 -30.05 15.01
C ALA A 555 20.45 -31.26 15.97
N LEU A 556 20.34 -32.47 15.43
CA LEU A 556 20.40 -33.69 16.24
C LEU A 556 21.78 -33.92 16.91
N SER A 557 22.84 -33.30 16.42
CA SER A 557 24.22 -33.63 16.86
C SER A 557 24.92 -32.57 17.70
N LYS A 558 24.38 -31.34 17.83
CA LYS A 558 24.99 -30.22 18.61
C LYS A 558 23.91 -29.18 18.96
N ASP A 559 24.25 -28.25 19.85
CA ASP A 559 23.41 -27.08 20.19
C ASP A 559 23.17 -26.08 19.04
N ASN A 560 23.46 -26.45 17.81
CA ASN A 560 23.24 -25.62 16.63
C ASN A 560 21.78 -25.69 16.17
N ILE A 561 21.26 -24.56 15.70
CA ILE A 561 19.95 -24.46 15.12
C ILE A 561 20.11 -24.33 13.61
N GLU A 562 19.30 -25.05 12.86
CA GLU A 562 19.38 -25.14 11.40
C GLU A 562 17.98 -25.14 10.74
N PHE A 563 17.96 -24.79 9.46
CA PHE A 563 16.78 -24.97 8.61
C PHE A 563 16.79 -26.36 7.98
N GLY A 564 15.61 -26.94 7.75
CA GLY A 564 15.49 -28.26 7.12
C GLY A 564 14.05 -28.66 6.85
N ALA A 565 13.83 -29.85 6.34
CA ALA A 565 12.51 -30.36 6.00
C ALA A 565 11.55 -30.34 7.20
N PRO A 566 10.26 -30.08 6.96
CA PRO A 566 9.22 -30.11 8.00
C PRO A 566 9.21 -31.47 8.72
N GLN A 567 9.07 -31.46 10.04
CA GLN A 567 8.97 -32.67 10.85
C GLN A 567 7.75 -32.60 11.75
N GLY A 568 6.94 -33.66 11.75
CA GLY A 568 5.74 -33.73 12.58
C GLY A 568 4.96 -35.05 12.36
N GLY A 569 4.04 -35.33 13.27
CA GLY A 569 3.16 -36.49 13.16
C GLY A 569 2.08 -36.31 12.08
N ALA A 570 1.34 -37.38 11.76
CA ALA A 570 0.23 -37.34 10.82
C ALA A 570 -0.82 -36.28 11.21
N ASN A 571 -1.43 -35.64 10.21
CA ASN A 571 -2.45 -34.58 10.36
C ASN A 571 -2.00 -33.30 11.08
N THR A 572 -0.70 -32.99 11.05
CA THR A 572 -0.17 -31.71 11.57
C THR A 572 0.04 -30.69 10.47
N THR A 573 0.26 -29.42 10.86
CA THR A 573 0.71 -28.37 9.92
C THR A 573 1.99 -28.79 9.18
N ALA A 574 2.91 -29.48 9.87
CA ALA A 574 4.14 -29.98 9.28
C ALA A 574 3.90 -31.00 8.16
N SER A 575 3.02 -31.99 8.38
CA SER A 575 2.69 -33.01 7.37
C SER A 575 2.00 -32.39 6.15
N SER A 576 1.21 -31.34 6.33
CA SER A 576 0.56 -30.62 5.21
C SER A 576 1.54 -29.82 4.35
N LEU A 577 2.70 -29.45 4.88
CA LEU A 577 3.74 -28.71 4.14
C LEU A 577 4.70 -29.64 3.38
N LEU A 578 4.71 -30.96 3.68
CA LEU A 578 5.60 -31.92 3.03
C LEU A 578 5.49 -31.87 1.47
N PRO A 579 4.30 -31.89 0.85
CA PRO A 579 4.22 -31.85 -0.61
C PRO A 579 4.88 -30.62 -1.22
N ALA A 580 4.75 -29.47 -0.56
CA ALA A 580 5.40 -28.23 -1.00
C ALA A 580 6.92 -28.27 -0.81
N TRP A 581 7.38 -28.89 0.27
CA TRP A 581 8.81 -29.08 0.52
C TRP A 581 9.42 -30.08 -0.44
N ASP A 582 8.73 -31.21 -0.70
CA ASP A 582 9.16 -32.25 -1.65
C ASP A 582 9.30 -31.68 -3.07
N LEU A 583 8.39 -30.77 -3.46
CA LEU A 583 8.52 -30.03 -4.73
C LEU A 583 9.80 -29.18 -4.74
N LEU A 584 10.09 -28.44 -3.67
CA LEU A 584 11.32 -27.67 -3.57
C LEU A 584 12.57 -28.55 -3.66
N GLU A 585 12.58 -29.69 -2.98
CA GLU A 585 13.67 -30.66 -3.04
C GLU A 585 13.83 -31.24 -4.45
N ALA A 586 12.73 -31.54 -5.16
CA ALA A 586 12.77 -32.01 -6.53
C ALA A 586 13.38 -30.98 -7.47
N GLU A 587 12.99 -29.70 -7.33
CA GLU A 587 13.53 -28.60 -8.13
C GLU A 587 15.01 -28.32 -7.79
N ILE A 588 15.40 -28.38 -6.51
CA ILE A 588 16.80 -28.29 -6.09
C ILE A 588 17.62 -29.46 -6.69
N ASN A 589 17.07 -30.64 -6.74
CA ASN A 589 17.73 -31.79 -7.39
C ASN A 589 17.83 -31.61 -8.90
N ARG A 590 16.80 -31.03 -9.57
CA ARG A 590 16.86 -30.67 -10.98
C ARG A 590 17.95 -29.62 -11.25
N ALA A 591 18.19 -28.74 -10.29
CA ALA A 591 19.23 -27.72 -10.38
C ALA A 591 20.67 -28.28 -10.45
N ARG A 592 20.87 -29.59 -10.28
CA ARG A 592 22.19 -30.29 -10.51
C ARG A 592 22.57 -30.32 -11.98
N HIS A 593 21.59 -30.34 -12.87
CA HIS A 593 21.81 -30.52 -14.30
C HIS A 593 21.72 -29.21 -15.09
N GLN A 594 20.87 -28.30 -14.64
CA GLN A 594 20.63 -27.01 -15.29
C GLN A 594 20.23 -25.97 -14.24
N ARG A 595 20.38 -24.68 -14.57
CA ARG A 595 19.83 -23.63 -13.71
C ARG A 595 18.31 -23.73 -13.66
N VAL A 596 17.73 -23.53 -12.47
CA VAL A 596 16.29 -23.55 -12.26
C VAL A 596 15.86 -22.17 -11.80
N ASN A 597 14.82 -21.63 -12.46
CA ASN A 597 14.28 -20.30 -12.17
C ASN A 597 13.36 -20.35 -10.95
N LEU A 598 13.52 -19.41 -10.00
CA LEU A 598 12.67 -19.30 -8.81
C LEU A 598 11.24 -18.84 -9.12
N GLY A 599 11.03 -18.20 -10.27
CA GLY A 599 9.70 -17.87 -10.79
C GLY A 599 8.89 -19.13 -11.09
N ASP A 600 9.51 -20.11 -11.76
CA ASP A 600 8.89 -21.40 -12.10
C ASP A 600 8.55 -22.20 -10.83
N ILE A 601 9.47 -22.23 -9.86
CA ILE A 601 9.24 -22.84 -8.55
C ILE A 601 8.06 -22.15 -7.82
N SER A 602 8.04 -20.81 -7.83
CA SER A 602 6.97 -20.04 -7.20
C SER A 602 5.62 -20.27 -7.88
N ALA A 603 5.61 -20.39 -9.22
CA ALA A 603 4.41 -20.73 -9.98
C ALA A 603 3.90 -22.13 -9.65
N ALA A 604 4.79 -23.13 -9.60
CA ALA A 604 4.44 -24.49 -9.27
C ALA A 604 3.87 -24.63 -7.83
N LEU A 605 4.47 -23.95 -6.85
CA LEU A 605 3.95 -23.90 -5.47
C LEU A 605 2.57 -23.26 -5.37
N ARG A 606 2.25 -22.29 -6.22
CA ARG A 606 0.95 -21.59 -6.25
C ARG A 606 -0.10 -22.30 -7.07
N SER A 607 0.29 -23.21 -7.92
CA SER A 607 -0.59 -23.98 -8.78
C SER A 607 -1.13 -25.24 -8.08
N PRO A 608 -2.21 -25.86 -8.58
CA PRO A 608 -2.60 -27.21 -8.17
C PRO A 608 -1.44 -28.20 -8.33
N PRO A 609 -1.34 -29.22 -7.49
CA PRO A 609 -2.27 -29.59 -6.39
C PRO A 609 -2.00 -28.87 -5.07
N ILE A 610 -0.91 -28.11 -4.95
CA ILE A 610 -0.47 -27.44 -3.72
C ILE A 610 -1.25 -26.14 -3.49
N GLY A 611 -1.18 -25.20 -4.41
CA GLY A 611 -1.91 -23.95 -4.34
C GLY A 611 -1.55 -23.09 -3.12
N MET A 612 -0.28 -22.97 -2.78
CA MET A 612 0.21 -22.15 -1.67
C MET A 612 -0.02 -20.67 -1.93
N LYS A 613 -0.41 -19.93 -0.91
CA LYS A 613 -0.62 -18.48 -1.03
C LYS A 613 0.68 -17.72 -1.18
N ALA A 614 0.64 -16.66 -2.00
CA ALA A 614 1.81 -15.84 -2.35
C ALA A 614 2.52 -15.23 -1.13
N GLY A 615 1.83 -15.03 -0.03
CA GLY A 615 2.43 -14.56 1.21
C GLY A 615 3.39 -15.56 1.84
N VAL A 616 3.08 -16.87 1.75
CA VAL A 616 3.84 -17.98 2.37
C VAL A 616 5.05 -18.38 1.51
N VAL A 617 4.88 -18.39 0.18
CA VAL A 617 5.88 -18.91 -0.78
C VAL A 617 7.28 -18.34 -0.54
N PRO A 618 7.51 -17.01 -0.41
CA PRO A 618 8.85 -16.47 -0.24
C PRO A 618 9.53 -16.94 1.05
N VAL A 619 8.78 -17.10 2.14
CA VAL A 619 9.33 -17.57 3.42
C VAL A 619 9.80 -19.02 3.31
N LEU A 620 9.00 -19.86 2.65
CA LEU A 620 9.35 -21.27 2.46
C LEU A 620 10.53 -21.44 1.50
N VAL A 621 10.56 -20.68 0.40
CA VAL A 621 11.68 -20.67 -0.56
C VAL A 621 12.98 -20.23 0.14
N VAL A 622 12.94 -19.12 0.91
CA VAL A 622 14.12 -18.68 1.69
C VAL A 622 14.56 -19.74 2.70
N ALA A 623 13.63 -20.40 3.36
CA ALA A 623 13.96 -21.48 4.30
C ALA A 623 14.66 -22.65 3.59
N ALA A 624 14.19 -23.06 2.41
CA ALA A 624 14.82 -24.11 1.59
C ALA A 624 16.21 -23.69 1.09
N LEU A 625 16.36 -22.44 0.64
CA LEU A 625 17.67 -21.91 0.23
C LEU A 625 18.67 -21.87 1.39
N LEU A 626 18.21 -21.56 2.61
CA LEU A 626 19.06 -21.60 3.82
C LEU A 626 19.38 -23.03 4.26
N ALA A 627 18.44 -23.96 4.12
CA ALA A 627 18.68 -25.39 4.40
C ALA A 627 19.77 -25.97 3.50
N HIS A 628 19.82 -25.53 2.23
CA HIS A 628 20.78 -25.99 1.23
C HIS A 628 21.86 -24.95 0.90
N ALA A 629 22.09 -23.98 1.80
CA ALA A 629 23.01 -22.88 1.56
C ALA A 629 24.44 -23.30 1.21
N SER A 630 24.87 -24.49 1.67
CA SER A 630 26.20 -25.03 1.38
C SER A 630 26.33 -25.63 -0.02
N GLU A 631 25.22 -25.97 -0.69
CA GLU A 631 25.20 -26.74 -1.93
C GLU A 631 24.64 -25.96 -3.10
N ILE A 632 23.89 -24.87 -2.83
CA ILE A 632 23.21 -24.06 -3.86
C ILE A 632 23.95 -22.74 -4.13
N ALA A 633 24.20 -22.46 -5.40
CA ALA A 633 24.57 -21.15 -5.89
C ALA A 633 23.30 -20.37 -6.30
N LEU A 634 23.22 -19.12 -5.89
CA LEU A 634 22.14 -18.19 -6.25
C LEU A 634 22.64 -17.23 -7.35
N TYR A 635 21.82 -16.99 -8.35
CA TYR A 635 22.06 -16.05 -9.42
C TYR A 635 20.95 -15.00 -9.47
N GLU A 636 21.33 -13.77 -9.77
CA GLU A 636 20.39 -12.68 -10.07
C GLU A 636 20.75 -12.09 -11.42
N HIS A 637 19.80 -12.08 -12.34
CA HIS A 637 20.04 -11.71 -13.74
C HIS A 637 21.26 -12.43 -14.37
N GLY A 638 21.34 -13.73 -14.11
CA GLY A 638 22.41 -14.57 -14.61
C GLY A 638 23.76 -14.42 -13.90
N THR A 639 23.91 -13.48 -12.97
CA THR A 639 25.15 -13.22 -12.23
C THR A 639 25.15 -13.90 -10.87
N PHE A 640 26.21 -14.64 -10.54
CA PHE A 640 26.36 -15.30 -9.25
C PHE A 640 26.38 -14.32 -8.08
N LYS A 641 25.63 -14.63 -7.03
CA LYS A 641 25.57 -13.88 -5.78
C LYS A 641 26.15 -14.73 -4.63
N PRO A 642 27.19 -14.26 -3.95
CA PRO A 642 27.83 -15.02 -2.87
C PRO A 642 26.91 -15.34 -1.71
N HIS A 643 26.07 -14.40 -1.32
CA HIS A 643 25.15 -14.49 -0.19
C HIS A 643 23.80 -13.90 -0.57
N LEU A 644 22.71 -14.48 -0.03
CA LEU A 644 21.38 -13.90 -0.10
C LEU A 644 21.30 -12.75 0.93
N THR A 645 21.18 -11.52 0.46
CA THR A 645 20.99 -10.32 1.30
C THR A 645 19.51 -9.98 1.45
N LEU A 646 19.17 -9.13 2.42
CA LEU A 646 17.79 -8.68 2.61
C LEU A 646 17.24 -7.97 1.36
N ASP A 647 18.02 -7.08 0.76
CA ASP A 647 17.62 -6.35 -0.46
C ASP A 647 17.35 -7.30 -1.64
N MET A 648 18.15 -8.36 -1.77
CA MET A 648 17.91 -9.41 -2.76
C MET A 648 16.65 -10.20 -2.45
N ALA A 649 16.43 -10.56 -1.19
CA ALA A 649 15.21 -11.25 -0.77
C ALA A 649 13.96 -10.40 -1.02
N GLU A 650 14.01 -9.09 -0.83
CA GLU A 650 12.91 -8.18 -1.19
C GLU A 650 12.64 -8.13 -2.69
N ARG A 651 13.70 -8.09 -3.52
CA ARG A 651 13.54 -8.17 -4.98
C ARG A 651 13.00 -9.54 -5.42
N MET A 652 13.44 -10.63 -4.79
CA MET A 652 12.95 -11.99 -5.04
C MET A 652 11.48 -12.15 -4.69
N VAL A 653 11.00 -11.50 -3.61
CA VAL A 653 9.58 -11.47 -3.25
C VAL A 653 8.74 -10.78 -4.34
N LYS A 654 9.26 -9.73 -4.98
CA LYS A 654 8.56 -8.99 -6.03
C LYS A 654 8.62 -9.68 -7.38
N ASN A 655 9.79 -10.13 -7.77
CA ASN A 655 10.08 -10.74 -9.06
C ASN A 655 10.99 -11.96 -8.90
N PRO A 656 10.45 -13.12 -8.51
CA PRO A 656 11.25 -14.34 -8.34
C PRO A 656 11.89 -14.81 -9.65
N GLY A 657 11.33 -14.46 -10.82
CA GLY A 657 11.84 -14.81 -12.13
C GLY A 657 13.21 -14.21 -12.48
N PHE A 658 13.69 -13.20 -11.74
CA PHE A 658 15.04 -12.66 -11.90
C PHE A 658 16.11 -13.51 -11.23
N PHE A 659 15.70 -14.50 -10.45
CA PHE A 659 16.58 -15.36 -9.67
C PHE A 659 16.58 -16.79 -10.17
N GLU A 660 17.77 -17.37 -10.19
CA GLU A 660 18.00 -18.77 -10.57
C GLU A 660 18.87 -19.44 -9.52
N ILE A 661 18.72 -20.76 -9.40
CA ILE A 661 19.55 -21.60 -8.53
C ILE A 661 20.28 -22.66 -9.36
N LYS A 662 21.48 -23.03 -8.91
CA LYS A 662 22.26 -24.17 -9.43
C LYS A 662 22.85 -24.94 -8.26
N HIS A 663 22.72 -26.25 -8.29
CA HIS A 663 23.25 -27.13 -7.25
C HIS A 663 24.64 -27.59 -7.65
N PHE A 664 25.57 -27.50 -6.75
CA PHE A 664 26.95 -27.96 -6.94
C PHE A 664 27.20 -29.22 -6.14
N ALA A 665 27.66 -30.28 -6.80
CA ALA A 665 28.13 -31.50 -6.15
C ALA A 665 29.56 -31.33 -5.62
N SER A 666 29.94 -32.12 -4.64
CA SER A 666 31.32 -32.13 -4.12
C SER A 666 32.34 -32.49 -5.18
N SER A 667 33.38 -31.69 -5.32
CA SER A 667 34.46 -31.89 -6.28
C SER A 667 35.32 -33.10 -5.94
N LYS A 668 35.83 -33.80 -6.97
CA LYS A 668 36.70 -34.97 -6.85
C LYS A 668 38.02 -34.74 -7.62
N GLY A 669 39.04 -35.58 -7.34
CA GLY A 669 40.33 -35.57 -8.04
C GLY A 669 41.11 -34.27 -7.93
N SER A 670 41.63 -33.72 -9.04
CA SER A 670 42.48 -32.52 -9.10
C SER A 670 41.78 -31.28 -8.64
N ARG A 671 40.51 -31.14 -8.96
CA ARG A 671 39.68 -30.00 -8.49
C ARG A 671 39.57 -29.98 -6.98
N ARG A 672 39.39 -31.13 -6.31
CA ARG A 672 39.37 -31.21 -4.86
C ARG A 672 40.67 -30.75 -4.24
N LYS A 673 41.82 -31.20 -4.76
CA LYS A 673 43.16 -30.79 -4.29
C LYS A 673 43.40 -29.31 -4.43
N ALA A 674 43.00 -28.70 -5.54
CA ALA A 674 43.08 -27.27 -5.75
C ALA A 674 42.24 -26.48 -4.74
N LEU A 675 41.05 -26.98 -4.43
CA LEU A 675 40.20 -26.35 -3.40
C LEU A 675 40.79 -26.48 -2.00
N ASP A 676 41.32 -27.66 -1.65
CA ASP A 676 41.95 -27.90 -0.35
C ASP A 676 43.19 -26.98 -0.19
N ALA A 677 44.01 -26.79 -1.25
CA ALA A 677 45.12 -25.84 -1.26
C ALA A 677 44.63 -24.38 -1.11
N LEU A 678 43.62 -23.97 -1.89
CA LEU A 678 43.05 -22.62 -1.77
C LEU A 678 42.50 -22.36 -0.35
N MET A 679 41.77 -23.33 0.21
CA MET A 679 41.22 -23.22 1.57
C MET A 679 42.35 -23.04 2.61
N GLN A 680 43.42 -23.83 2.48
CA GLN A 680 44.60 -23.76 3.37
C GLN A 680 45.28 -22.39 3.29
N HIS A 681 45.62 -21.93 2.09
CA HIS A 681 46.29 -20.66 1.86
C HIS A 681 45.47 -19.42 2.19
N LEU A 682 44.14 -19.50 2.03
CA LEU A 682 43.19 -18.44 2.37
C LEU A 682 42.76 -18.46 3.84
N GLY A 683 43.20 -19.46 4.62
CA GLY A 683 42.83 -19.62 6.03
C GLY A 683 41.34 -19.95 6.26
N ILE A 684 40.69 -20.55 5.25
CA ILE A 684 39.27 -20.87 5.32
C ILE A 684 39.09 -22.17 6.11
N GLN A 685 38.51 -22.06 7.30
CA GLN A 685 38.15 -23.23 8.11
C GLN A 685 36.77 -23.76 7.68
N ALA A 686 36.71 -25.01 7.24
CA ALA A 686 35.43 -25.71 7.07
C ALA A 686 34.86 -26.00 8.46
N HIS A 687 33.87 -25.25 8.91
CA HIS A 687 33.14 -25.58 10.12
C HIS A 687 32.38 -26.87 9.85
N ALA A 688 32.81 -27.94 10.47
CA ALA A 688 32.14 -29.24 10.42
C ALA A 688 30.79 -29.16 11.18
N GLY A 689 29.75 -28.69 10.50
CA GLY A 689 28.37 -28.91 10.89
C GLY A 689 27.95 -30.30 10.46
N ALA A 690 27.12 -30.95 11.28
CA ALA A 690 26.69 -32.32 11.14
C ALA A 690 26.35 -32.76 9.72
N ASN A 691 26.89 -33.88 9.29
CA ASN A 691 26.55 -34.69 8.12
C ASN A 691 26.74 -34.13 6.69
N ASN A 692 26.89 -32.85 6.43
CA ASN A 692 27.26 -32.31 5.11
C ASN A 692 28.55 -31.50 5.22
N GLN A 693 29.64 -31.99 4.67
CA GLN A 693 30.83 -31.15 4.48
C GLN A 693 30.44 -30.03 3.49
N PRO A 694 30.61 -28.77 3.87
CA PRO A 694 30.23 -27.66 2.98
C PRO A 694 30.93 -27.83 1.63
N ASN A 695 30.22 -27.56 0.54
CA ASN A 695 30.79 -27.64 -0.79
C ASN A 695 31.94 -26.65 -0.91
N SER A 696 33.16 -27.17 -0.99
CA SER A 696 34.37 -26.36 -1.00
C SER A 696 34.41 -25.39 -2.19
N VAL A 697 33.76 -25.69 -3.32
CA VAL A 697 33.66 -24.81 -4.50
C VAL A 697 32.93 -23.51 -4.11
N LEU A 698 31.75 -23.63 -3.54
CA LEU A 698 30.94 -22.46 -3.17
C LEU A 698 31.57 -21.70 -2.02
N LEU A 699 32.19 -22.39 -1.06
CA LEU A 699 32.82 -21.75 0.08
C LEU A 699 34.01 -20.86 -0.37
N VAL A 700 34.89 -21.39 -1.22
CA VAL A 700 36.03 -20.65 -1.77
C VAL A 700 35.58 -19.53 -2.70
N ALA A 701 34.65 -19.82 -3.62
CA ALA A 701 34.14 -18.80 -4.55
C ALA A 701 33.45 -17.63 -3.81
N ARG A 702 32.63 -17.93 -2.81
CA ARG A 702 31.97 -16.91 -1.95
C ARG A 702 33.01 -16.06 -1.22
N HIS A 703 34.03 -16.68 -0.66
CA HIS A 703 35.08 -15.98 0.04
C HIS A 703 35.83 -15.01 -0.89
N LEU A 704 36.27 -15.46 -2.04
CA LEU A 704 37.00 -14.68 -3.03
C LEU A 704 36.14 -13.52 -3.60
N ILE A 705 34.94 -13.81 -4.04
CA ILE A 705 34.05 -12.81 -4.63
C ILE A 705 33.59 -11.80 -3.59
N SER A 706 33.35 -12.23 -2.34
CA SER A 706 32.99 -11.30 -1.24
C SER A 706 34.12 -10.34 -0.92
N ARG A 707 35.39 -10.79 -0.95
CA ARG A 707 36.55 -9.91 -0.79
C ARG A 707 36.65 -8.91 -1.95
N ALA A 708 36.51 -9.37 -3.20
CA ALA A 708 36.55 -8.50 -4.38
C ALA A 708 35.44 -7.42 -4.36
N ARG A 709 34.23 -7.76 -3.91
CA ARG A 709 33.12 -6.80 -3.83
C ARG A 709 33.22 -5.80 -2.69
N LYS A 710 34.03 -6.08 -1.68
CA LYS A 710 34.30 -5.14 -0.58
C LYS A 710 35.38 -4.12 -0.94
N LEU A 711 36.09 -4.30 -2.05
CA LEU A 711 37.07 -3.33 -2.51
C LEU A 711 36.41 -1.97 -2.79
N ASP A 712 37.12 -0.90 -2.50
CA ASP A 712 36.69 0.44 -2.83
C ASP A 712 36.65 0.67 -4.36
N ASN A 713 35.93 1.70 -4.81
CA ASN A 713 35.74 1.98 -6.23
C ASN A 713 37.05 2.28 -6.97
N HIS A 714 38.05 2.86 -6.31
CA HIS A 714 39.35 3.07 -6.89
C HIS A 714 40.05 1.75 -7.20
N THR A 715 40.13 0.85 -6.23
CA THR A 715 40.75 -0.47 -6.34
C THR A 715 40.03 -1.34 -7.40
N GLN A 716 38.71 -1.24 -7.51
CA GLN A 716 37.94 -1.97 -8.53
C GLN A 716 38.23 -1.50 -9.97
N ARG A 717 38.68 -0.25 -10.17
CA ARG A 717 38.78 0.38 -11.49
C ARG A 717 40.22 0.69 -11.95
N THR A 718 41.16 0.86 -11.02
CA THR A 718 42.51 1.25 -11.33
C THR A 718 43.19 0.27 -12.27
N LYS A 719 44.03 0.78 -13.17
CA LYS A 719 44.91 0.00 -14.07
C LYS A 719 46.35 -0.03 -13.59
N SER A 720 46.64 0.54 -12.42
CA SER A 720 48.01 0.63 -11.87
C SER A 720 48.47 -0.63 -11.12
N LEU A 721 47.75 -1.74 -11.24
CA LEU A 721 48.16 -3.05 -10.74
C LEU A 721 49.04 -3.80 -11.76
N ASP A 722 49.79 -4.80 -11.31
CA ASP A 722 50.50 -5.76 -12.17
C ASP A 722 49.51 -6.59 -13.00
N ALA A 723 49.90 -7.09 -14.14
CA ALA A 723 49.06 -7.79 -15.12
C ALA A 723 48.30 -9.01 -14.50
N ALA A 724 48.96 -9.76 -13.62
CA ALA A 724 48.35 -10.91 -12.94
C ALA A 724 47.27 -10.51 -11.96
N SER A 725 47.53 -9.47 -11.10
CA SER A 725 46.55 -8.94 -10.16
C SER A 725 45.37 -8.27 -10.85
N LEU A 726 45.59 -7.55 -11.96
CA LEU A 726 44.50 -7.04 -12.84
C LEU A 726 43.61 -8.15 -13.36
N ALA A 727 44.20 -9.19 -13.96
CA ALA A 727 43.44 -10.32 -14.51
C ALA A 727 42.65 -11.08 -13.43
N VAL A 728 43.23 -11.27 -12.24
CA VAL A 728 42.53 -11.88 -11.07
C VAL A 728 41.39 -11.01 -10.59
N ARG A 729 41.60 -9.69 -10.43
CA ARG A 729 40.53 -8.75 -10.02
C ARG A 729 39.35 -8.78 -11.00
N ASP A 730 39.68 -8.66 -12.29
CA ASP A 730 38.65 -8.61 -13.35
C ASP A 730 37.90 -9.95 -13.42
N ALA A 731 38.58 -11.10 -13.29
CA ALA A 731 37.96 -12.43 -13.19
C ALA A 731 37.01 -12.52 -11.98
N LEU A 732 37.38 -12.00 -10.81
CA LEU A 732 36.54 -12.02 -9.62
C LEU A 732 35.32 -11.10 -9.72
N LEU A 733 35.47 -9.92 -10.33
CA LEU A 733 34.36 -8.95 -10.51
C LEU A 733 33.38 -9.37 -11.59
N THR A 734 33.83 -10.08 -12.62
CA THR A 734 32.99 -10.53 -13.75
C THR A 734 32.54 -11.98 -13.62
N ALA A 735 32.86 -12.66 -12.53
CA ALA A 735 32.54 -14.07 -12.31
C ALA A 735 31.04 -14.36 -12.45
N VAL A 736 30.70 -15.25 -13.37
CA VAL A 736 29.34 -15.71 -13.64
C VAL A 736 29.11 -17.08 -13.00
N GLU A 737 30.07 -18.03 -13.17
CA GLU A 737 29.98 -19.40 -12.66
C GLU A 737 31.10 -19.68 -11.64
N PRO A 738 30.77 -20.18 -10.44
CA PRO A 738 31.79 -20.49 -9.41
C PRO A 738 32.84 -21.52 -9.82
N ASP A 739 32.44 -22.55 -10.57
CA ASP A 739 33.34 -23.60 -11.01
C ASP A 739 34.25 -23.14 -12.15
N GLU A 740 33.72 -22.39 -13.12
CA GLU A 740 34.47 -21.78 -14.19
C GLU A 740 35.51 -20.79 -13.63
N LEU A 741 35.09 -19.95 -12.68
CA LEU A 741 36.00 -19.02 -12.00
C LEU A 741 37.19 -19.74 -11.39
N LEU A 742 36.96 -20.79 -10.58
CA LEU A 742 38.01 -21.44 -9.79
C LEU A 742 38.90 -22.38 -10.59
N PHE A 743 38.37 -23.01 -11.64
CA PHE A 743 39.07 -24.08 -12.36
C PHE A 743 39.54 -23.67 -13.75
N THR A 744 39.03 -22.60 -14.32
CA THR A 744 39.37 -22.11 -15.66
C THR A 744 39.89 -20.68 -15.64
N THR A 745 39.05 -19.72 -15.26
CA THR A 745 39.35 -18.26 -15.39
C THR A 745 40.51 -17.81 -14.49
N LEU A 746 40.51 -18.17 -13.19
CA LEU A 746 41.60 -17.80 -12.28
C LEU A 746 42.93 -18.51 -12.59
N PRO A 747 42.95 -19.82 -12.92
CA PRO A 747 44.19 -20.44 -13.39
C PRO A 747 44.75 -19.74 -14.61
N GLU A 748 43.93 -19.48 -15.63
CA GLU A 748 44.39 -18.80 -16.86
C GLU A 748 44.91 -17.37 -16.56
N ALA A 749 44.23 -16.61 -15.72
CA ALA A 749 44.65 -15.26 -15.29
C ALA A 749 46.05 -15.26 -14.65
N LEU A 750 46.42 -16.35 -14.00
CA LEU A 750 47.72 -16.55 -13.34
C LEU A 750 48.75 -17.32 -14.17
N GLY A 751 48.40 -17.69 -15.44
CA GLY A 751 49.29 -18.40 -16.34
C GLY A 751 49.37 -19.89 -16.08
N PHE A 752 48.37 -20.51 -15.44
CA PHE A 752 48.24 -21.93 -15.27
C PHE A 752 47.24 -22.51 -16.29
N ALA A 753 47.38 -23.80 -16.58
CA ALA A 753 46.38 -24.50 -17.37
C ALA A 753 45.10 -24.73 -16.59
N GLU A 754 43.98 -24.93 -17.33
CA GLU A 754 42.70 -25.32 -16.75
C GLU A 754 42.81 -26.56 -15.85
N ILE A 755 42.14 -26.54 -14.70
CA ILE A 755 42.13 -27.64 -13.73
C ILE A 755 41.03 -28.64 -14.10
N ALA A 756 41.35 -29.63 -14.89
CA ALA A 756 40.43 -30.67 -15.36
C ALA A 756 39.93 -31.56 -14.18
N ALA A 757 38.73 -32.12 -14.36
CA ALA A 757 38.10 -33.03 -13.37
C ALA A 757 38.69 -34.43 -13.39
N ASN A 758 39.98 -34.62 -13.68
CA ASN A 758 40.62 -35.92 -13.93
C ASN A 758 40.85 -36.73 -12.64
N LYS A 759 40.68 -38.07 -12.73
CA LYS A 759 40.73 -38.97 -11.58
C LYS A 759 42.13 -39.33 -11.07
N ASN A 760 43.18 -39.09 -11.89
CA ASN A 760 44.55 -39.51 -11.56
C ASN A 760 45.41 -38.32 -11.17
N ALA A 761 45.59 -38.10 -9.89
CA ALA A 761 46.45 -37.05 -9.37
C ALA A 761 47.87 -37.58 -9.17
N ASN A 762 48.82 -37.22 -10.05
CA ASN A 762 50.25 -37.46 -9.86
C ASN A 762 50.85 -36.43 -8.92
N ASN A 763 52.03 -36.73 -8.33
CA ASN A 763 52.72 -35.81 -7.37
C ASN A 763 53.10 -34.45 -7.99
N GLN A 764 53.32 -34.34 -9.29
CA GLN A 764 53.51 -33.10 -10.03
C GLN A 764 52.29 -32.16 -9.93
N LEU A 765 51.09 -32.71 -9.80
CA LEU A 765 49.85 -31.95 -9.69
C LEU A 765 49.73 -31.22 -8.33
N ASN A 766 50.30 -31.80 -7.27
CA ASN A 766 50.26 -31.21 -5.93
C ASN A 766 51.11 -29.91 -5.85
N SER A 767 52.29 -29.89 -6.50
CA SER A 767 53.11 -28.69 -6.55
C SER A 767 52.49 -27.58 -7.38
N THR A 768 51.76 -27.95 -8.45
CA THR A 768 51.11 -26.97 -9.34
C THR A 768 49.87 -26.36 -8.71
N THR A 769 49.06 -27.17 -7.97
CA THR A 769 47.87 -26.66 -7.28
C THR A 769 48.25 -25.79 -6.07
N ASP A 770 49.35 -26.12 -5.37
CA ASP A 770 49.80 -25.32 -4.27
C ASP A 770 50.38 -23.97 -4.73
N ALA A 771 51.18 -24.00 -5.81
CA ALA A 771 51.69 -22.80 -6.50
C ALA A 771 50.57 -21.89 -7.01
N TYR A 772 49.47 -22.49 -7.57
CA TYR A 772 48.29 -21.75 -7.97
C TYR A 772 47.65 -21.05 -6.79
N ALA A 773 47.37 -21.79 -5.70
CA ALA A 773 46.76 -21.23 -4.50
C ALA A 773 47.60 -20.09 -3.88
N ALA A 774 48.92 -20.26 -3.80
CA ALA A 774 49.82 -19.23 -3.34
C ALA A 774 49.77 -17.95 -4.20
N ARG A 775 49.77 -18.10 -5.54
CA ARG A 775 49.68 -16.96 -6.46
C ARG A 775 48.34 -16.21 -6.34
N VAL A 776 47.21 -16.93 -6.16
CA VAL A 776 45.91 -16.31 -5.88
C VAL A 776 45.96 -15.41 -4.67
N VAL A 777 46.60 -15.88 -3.57
CA VAL A 777 46.71 -15.10 -2.32
C VAL A 777 47.60 -13.88 -2.50
N VAL A 778 48.73 -14.00 -3.21
CA VAL A 778 49.60 -12.87 -3.53
C VAL A 778 48.86 -11.81 -4.36
N ALA A 779 48.17 -12.23 -5.41
CA ALA A 779 47.40 -11.30 -6.23
C ALA A 779 46.28 -10.59 -5.41
N LEU A 780 45.58 -11.32 -4.55
CA LEU A 780 44.56 -10.72 -3.66
C LEU A 780 45.18 -9.70 -2.69
N SER A 781 46.34 -10.02 -2.09
CA SER A 781 47.07 -9.08 -1.19
C SER A 781 47.46 -7.82 -1.94
N ASN A 782 47.98 -7.95 -3.18
CA ASN A 782 48.32 -6.80 -4.01
C ASN A 782 47.11 -5.91 -4.29
N ILE A 783 45.95 -6.54 -4.62
CA ILE A 783 44.73 -5.82 -4.89
C ILE A 783 44.20 -5.10 -3.64
N GLU A 784 44.18 -5.77 -2.50
CA GLU A 784 43.67 -5.19 -1.23
C GLU A 784 44.52 -4.07 -0.69
N ASN A 785 45.84 -4.09 -0.97
CA ASN A 785 46.76 -3.08 -0.52
C ASN A 785 46.83 -1.82 -1.41
N VAL A 786 46.13 -1.78 -2.53
CA VAL A 786 46.13 -0.64 -3.49
C VAL A 786 45.85 0.68 -2.82
N SER A 787 44.79 0.79 -2.05
CA SER A 787 44.40 2.04 -1.39
C SER A 787 45.39 2.46 -0.31
N GLN A 788 45.94 1.50 0.40
CA GLN A 788 46.98 1.78 1.38
C GLN A 788 48.28 2.27 0.72
N GLN A 789 48.70 1.62 -0.38
CA GLN A 789 49.87 2.07 -1.16
C GLN A 789 49.62 3.45 -1.77
N LEU A 790 48.45 3.76 -2.24
CA LEU A 790 48.08 5.08 -2.75
C LEU A 790 48.24 6.15 -1.67
N MET A 791 47.81 5.89 -0.43
CA MET A 791 47.96 6.84 0.67
C MET A 791 49.44 6.98 1.10
N GLN A 792 50.24 5.90 1.04
CA GLN A 792 51.67 5.97 1.30
C GLN A 792 52.40 6.77 0.24
N GLU A 793 52.12 6.56 -1.05
CA GLU A 793 52.66 7.36 -2.15
C GLU A 793 52.32 8.86 -1.98
N ALA A 794 51.10 9.17 -1.64
CA ALA A 794 50.61 10.51 -1.42
C ALA A 794 51.32 11.17 -0.20
N LEU A 795 51.52 10.42 0.89
CA LEU A 795 52.27 10.87 2.07
C LEU A 795 53.76 11.16 1.73
N GLN A 796 54.40 10.25 1.00
CA GLN A 796 55.77 10.45 0.57
C GLN A 796 55.91 11.70 -0.31
N LEU A 797 54.96 11.91 -1.23
CA LEU A 797 54.93 13.10 -2.08
C LEU A 797 54.79 14.37 -1.23
N LEU A 798 53.87 14.37 -0.26
CA LEU A 798 53.63 15.50 0.62
C LEU A 798 54.86 15.84 1.44
N LEU A 799 55.50 14.84 2.07
CA LEU A 799 56.70 15.04 2.85
C LEU A 799 57.89 15.54 1.99
N SER A 800 58.03 15.00 0.77
CA SER A 800 59.07 15.45 -0.16
C SER A 800 58.87 16.93 -0.58
N CYS A 801 57.59 17.35 -0.79
CA CYS A 801 57.25 18.73 -1.16
C CYS A 801 57.44 19.71 0.01
N SER A 802 57.22 19.27 1.24
CA SER A 802 57.37 20.11 2.44
C SER A 802 58.80 20.18 2.97
N GLY A 803 59.68 19.31 2.53
CA GLY A 803 61.01 19.17 3.10
C GLY A 803 61.03 18.74 4.60
N ALA A 804 59.88 18.32 5.12
CA ALA A 804 59.72 17.86 6.49
C ALA A 804 60.06 16.37 6.61
N GLY A 805 60.73 16.01 7.72
CA GLY A 805 61.09 14.61 7.99
C GLY A 805 59.94 13.75 8.51
N SER A 806 58.82 14.36 8.92
CA SER A 806 57.69 13.65 9.52
C SER A 806 56.37 14.42 9.39
N ARG A 807 55.28 13.69 9.52
CA ARG A 807 53.92 14.25 9.66
C ARG A 807 53.83 15.29 10.77
N GLN A 808 54.41 14.99 11.94
CA GLN A 808 54.35 15.86 13.11
C GLN A 808 54.93 17.24 12.84
N GLU A 809 56.00 17.30 12.07
CA GLU A 809 56.64 18.57 11.67
C GLU A 809 55.73 19.38 10.75
N VAL A 810 55.06 18.75 9.77
CA VAL A 810 54.07 19.42 8.90
C VAL A 810 52.91 19.96 9.72
N MET A 811 52.38 19.16 10.65
CA MET A 811 51.31 19.56 11.55
C MET A 811 51.69 20.75 12.44
N GLN A 812 52.87 20.74 13.01
CA GLN A 812 53.39 21.87 13.80
C GLN A 812 53.46 23.15 12.97
N ARG A 813 54.02 23.07 11.77
CA ARG A 813 54.07 24.22 10.85
C ARG A 813 52.67 24.72 10.48
N ALA A 814 51.71 23.82 10.28
CA ALA A 814 50.36 24.19 9.97
C ALA A 814 49.59 24.82 11.13
N SER A 815 49.90 24.39 12.38
CA SER A 815 49.23 24.89 13.59
C SER A 815 49.61 26.33 13.97
N VAL A 816 50.67 26.86 13.44
CA VAL A 816 51.13 28.25 13.66
C VAL A 816 50.32 29.22 12.80
N ILE A 817 49.75 28.78 11.70
CA ILE A 817 49.03 29.61 10.74
C ILE A 817 47.61 29.87 11.24
N ASP A 818 47.19 31.15 11.28
CA ASP A 818 45.79 31.50 11.65
C ASP A 818 44.84 31.17 10.52
N PRO A 819 43.90 30.20 10.71
CA PRO A 819 42.97 29.79 9.63
C PRO A 819 42.01 30.90 9.20
N ASP A 820 41.69 31.86 10.05
CA ASP A 820 40.73 32.92 9.77
C ASP A 820 41.30 34.02 8.86
N ALA A 821 42.65 34.09 8.76
CA ALA A 821 43.32 35.00 7.85
C ALA A 821 43.53 34.44 6.43
N LEU A 822 43.13 33.16 6.21
CA LEU A 822 43.36 32.48 4.93
C LEU A 822 42.23 32.67 3.93
N THR A 823 42.57 32.57 2.65
CA THR A 823 41.59 32.53 1.58
C THR A 823 40.70 31.28 1.67
N ALA A 824 39.49 31.35 1.12
CA ALA A 824 38.53 30.25 1.14
C ALA A 824 39.09 28.93 0.56
N ASP A 825 40.03 29.00 -0.39
CA ASP A 825 40.63 27.81 -1.01
C ASP A 825 41.75 27.21 -0.15
N MET A 826 42.56 28.01 0.56
CA MET A 826 43.68 27.52 1.38
C MET A 826 43.28 27.10 2.79
N ARG A 827 42.22 27.69 3.33
CA ARG A 827 41.78 27.42 4.71
C ARG A 827 41.49 25.93 4.97
N PRO A 828 40.68 25.21 4.12
CA PRO A 828 40.43 23.78 4.33
C PRO A 828 41.70 22.94 4.28
N PHE A 829 42.65 23.29 3.41
CA PHE A 829 43.87 22.56 3.23
C PHE A 829 44.81 22.70 4.47
N VAL A 830 44.98 23.91 4.96
CA VAL A 830 45.78 24.16 6.17
C VAL A 830 45.14 23.52 7.39
N LEU A 831 43.83 23.60 7.55
CA LEU A 831 43.10 22.91 8.60
C LEU A 831 43.26 21.38 8.53
N ALA A 832 43.24 20.79 7.31
CA ALA A 832 43.49 19.36 7.13
C ALA A 832 44.93 18.96 7.50
N LEU A 833 45.93 19.79 7.18
CA LEU A 833 47.33 19.59 7.57
C LEU A 833 47.52 19.67 9.10
N ALA A 834 46.81 20.59 9.76
CA ALA A 834 46.89 20.79 11.22
C ALA A 834 46.08 19.78 12.03
N ASN A 835 45.23 18.94 11.38
CA ASN A 835 44.30 18.04 12.06
C ASN A 835 45.01 16.93 12.84
N ASN A 836 44.84 16.95 14.16
CA ASN A 836 45.42 15.97 15.10
C ASN A 836 44.39 14.87 15.48
N GLY A 837 43.22 14.83 14.86
CA GLY A 837 42.13 13.95 15.25
C GLY A 837 42.23 12.49 14.78
N THR A 838 43.32 12.11 14.06
CA THR A 838 43.59 10.74 13.61
C THR A 838 44.98 10.31 14.04
N ASP A 839 45.08 9.19 14.75
CA ASP A 839 46.36 8.64 15.21
C ASP A 839 47.19 7.99 14.08
N GLU A 840 46.56 7.66 12.93
CA GLU A 840 47.18 6.98 11.79
C GLU A 840 47.45 7.92 10.61
N ASP A 841 48.64 7.75 9.99
CA ASP A 841 49.09 8.51 8.81
C ASP A 841 48.13 8.38 7.61
N THR A 842 47.53 7.19 7.45
CA THR A 842 46.56 6.89 6.38
C THR A 842 45.29 7.72 6.51
N GLY A 843 44.74 7.86 7.74
CA GLY A 843 43.57 8.65 8.01
C GLY A 843 43.78 10.16 7.82
N TRP A 844 44.94 10.63 8.23
CA TRP A 844 45.35 12.02 8.02
C TRP A 844 45.51 12.34 6.53
N MET A 845 46.21 11.46 5.78
CA MET A 845 46.42 11.64 4.35
C MET A 845 45.11 11.56 3.57
N LEU A 846 44.18 10.69 3.99
CA LEU A 846 42.86 10.58 3.41
C LEU A 846 42.08 11.91 3.50
N THR A 847 42.17 12.58 4.64
CA THR A 847 41.53 13.90 4.85
C THR A 847 42.13 14.94 3.90
N ILE A 848 43.49 15.03 3.84
CA ILE A 848 44.18 15.96 2.94
C ILE A 848 43.82 15.67 1.47
N ALA A 849 43.88 14.41 1.07
CA ALA A 849 43.59 13.99 -0.29
C ALA A 849 42.15 14.33 -0.68
N THR A 850 41.21 14.18 0.25
CA THR A 850 39.79 14.56 0.01
C THR A 850 39.63 16.07 -0.14
N VAL A 851 40.34 16.86 0.65
CA VAL A 851 40.27 18.33 0.56
C VAL A 851 40.87 18.83 -0.76
N VAL A 852 42.06 18.33 -1.14
CA VAL A 852 42.75 18.76 -2.37
C VAL A 852 41.97 18.36 -3.62
N SER A 853 41.51 17.10 -3.72
CA SER A 853 40.81 16.59 -4.91
C SER A 853 39.33 16.88 -4.92
N LYS A 854 38.74 17.36 -3.81
CA LYS A 854 37.28 17.53 -3.58
C LYS A 854 36.49 16.23 -3.76
N LYS A 855 37.13 15.08 -3.66
CA LYS A 855 36.59 13.75 -3.86
C LYS A 855 37.32 12.72 -3.00
N SER A 856 36.59 11.77 -2.41
CA SER A 856 37.20 10.71 -1.61
C SER A 856 38.18 9.87 -2.44
N PRO A 857 39.42 9.62 -1.97
CA PRO A 857 40.37 8.73 -2.64
C PRO A 857 39.85 7.34 -2.97
N TYR A 858 38.90 6.80 -2.20
CA TYR A 858 38.24 5.52 -2.47
C TYR A 858 37.37 5.52 -3.73
N GLU A 859 37.05 6.72 -4.24
CA GLU A 859 36.24 6.88 -5.45
C GLU A 859 37.04 7.38 -6.66
N TRP A 860 38.36 7.54 -6.54
CA TRP A 860 39.18 8.08 -7.61
C TRP A 860 39.24 7.16 -8.81
N SER A 861 39.30 7.78 -9.99
CA SER A 861 39.85 7.20 -11.20
C SER A 861 41.38 7.39 -11.23
N ASP A 862 42.08 6.69 -12.12
CA ASP A 862 43.51 6.91 -12.36
C ASP A 862 43.83 8.35 -12.81
N GLU A 863 42.87 9.04 -13.42
CA GLU A 863 42.95 10.44 -13.80
C GLU A 863 42.87 11.36 -12.55
N ASP A 864 41.96 11.04 -11.62
CA ASP A 864 41.85 11.78 -10.34
C ASP A 864 43.16 11.63 -9.53
N LYS A 865 43.75 10.40 -9.52
CA LYS A 865 45.07 10.17 -8.91
C LYS A 865 46.14 11.07 -9.54
N ARG A 866 46.23 11.08 -10.87
CA ARG A 866 47.22 11.92 -11.57
C ARG A 866 47.02 13.40 -11.31
N ARG A 867 45.81 13.88 -11.34
CA ARG A 867 45.48 15.27 -11.02
C ARG A 867 45.87 15.62 -9.60
N PHE A 868 45.50 14.80 -8.63
CA PHE A 868 45.93 15.00 -7.23
C PHE A 868 47.43 15.08 -7.06
N MET A 869 48.21 14.17 -7.69
CA MET A 869 49.68 14.16 -7.63
C MET A 869 50.29 15.41 -8.26
N CYS A 870 49.60 16.11 -9.17
CA CYS A 870 50.02 17.40 -9.74
C CYS A 870 49.56 18.58 -8.89
N GLU A 871 48.38 18.54 -8.29
CA GLU A 871 47.83 19.63 -7.49
C GLU A 871 48.43 19.71 -6.08
N LEU A 872 48.76 18.57 -5.45
CA LEU A 872 49.32 18.53 -4.11
C LEU A 872 50.65 19.32 -3.98
N PRO A 873 51.63 19.18 -4.91
CA PRO A 873 52.85 20.00 -4.87
C PRO A 873 52.56 21.50 -4.98
N GLN A 874 51.58 21.91 -5.76
CA GLN A 874 51.20 23.32 -5.90
C GLN A 874 50.60 23.87 -4.63
N GLN A 875 49.71 23.10 -3.98
CA GLN A 875 49.12 23.45 -2.68
C GLN A 875 50.20 23.48 -1.57
N MET A 876 51.11 22.50 -1.57
CA MET A 876 52.24 22.48 -0.64
C MET A 876 53.17 23.65 -0.84
N ALA A 877 53.49 24.04 -2.08
CA ALA A 877 54.29 25.22 -2.36
C ALA A 877 53.60 26.53 -1.89
N ALA A 878 52.29 26.60 -2.00
CA ALA A 878 51.49 27.71 -1.46
C ALA A 878 51.53 27.70 0.10
N PHE A 879 51.38 26.52 0.70
CA PHE A 879 51.51 26.34 2.15
C PHE A 879 52.89 26.75 2.68
N GLU A 880 54.00 26.32 2.06
CA GLU A 880 55.34 26.67 2.48
C GLU A 880 55.61 28.19 2.39
N ARG A 881 55.03 28.85 1.40
CA ARG A 881 55.05 30.33 1.34
C ARG A 881 54.32 30.96 2.51
N LEU A 882 53.20 30.39 2.97
CA LEU A 882 52.48 30.83 4.18
C LEU A 882 53.31 30.56 5.44
N VAL A 883 53.90 29.38 5.59
CA VAL A 883 54.77 29.04 6.71
C VAL A 883 55.95 30.04 6.83
N ALA A 884 56.57 30.41 5.70
CA ALA A 884 57.66 31.40 5.71
C ALA A 884 57.20 32.80 6.16
N LEU A 885 55.94 33.15 5.99
CA LEU A 885 55.36 34.40 6.49
C LEU A 885 55.13 34.39 8.01
N TYR A 886 54.74 33.23 8.56
CA TYR A 886 54.42 33.08 9.98
C TYR A 886 55.60 32.59 10.84
N GLY A 887 56.67 32.03 10.23
CA GLY A 887 57.75 31.34 10.89
C GLY A 887 58.94 32.21 11.35
N ASN A 888 59.10 33.44 10.85
CA ASN A 888 60.23 34.30 11.17
C ASN A 888 60.08 35.19 12.44
N ASP A 889 58.87 35.37 12.96
CA ASP A 889 58.57 36.11 14.17
C ASP A 889 57.35 35.62 14.91
N GLY A 890 57.52 34.48 15.55
CA GLY A 890 56.35 33.76 16.16
C GLY A 890 55.85 34.38 17.46
N HIS A 891 55.68 35.66 17.66
CA HIS A 891 54.80 36.19 18.75
C HIS A 891 54.68 37.71 18.82
N GLN A 892 55.42 38.51 17.98
CA GLN A 892 55.47 39.96 18.20
C GLN A 892 54.61 40.83 17.22
N ASN A 893 54.08 40.29 16.11
CA ASN A 893 53.37 41.10 15.11
C ASN A 893 51.89 40.75 14.94
N ARG A 894 51.17 40.59 16.05
CA ARG A 894 49.69 40.68 15.98
C ARG A 894 49.30 42.13 16.24
N SER A 895 48.89 42.83 15.18
CA SER A 895 48.13 44.04 15.33
C SER A 895 46.94 43.81 16.25
N ALA A 896 46.52 44.78 17.01
CA ALA A 896 45.38 44.74 17.91
C ALA A 896 44.04 44.31 17.23
N ASN A 897 44.01 44.23 15.91
CA ASN A 897 42.88 43.79 15.07
C ASN A 897 43.10 42.42 14.36
N GLY A 898 44.17 41.68 14.67
CA GLY A 898 44.31 40.29 14.20
C GLY A 898 44.72 40.07 12.74
N THR A 899 44.99 41.13 11.96
CA THR A 899 45.37 41.01 10.54
C THR A 899 46.90 40.87 10.42
N PRO A 900 47.43 39.90 9.65
CA PRO A 900 48.87 39.77 9.41
C PRO A 900 49.41 40.94 8.59
N VAL A 901 50.48 41.54 9.05
CA VAL A 901 51.10 42.75 8.46
C VAL A 901 52.28 42.40 7.53
N GLY A 902 52.46 41.12 7.21
CA GLY A 902 53.55 40.62 6.37
C GLY A 902 53.11 40.30 4.93
N LEU A 903 53.86 40.74 3.94
CA LEU A 903 53.70 40.42 2.52
C LEU A 903 55.00 39.80 2.02
N ARG A 904 54.94 38.59 1.47
CA ARG A 904 56.07 37.97 0.76
C ARG A 904 55.97 38.33 -0.72
N VAL A 905 56.98 38.97 -1.24
CA VAL A 905 57.09 39.32 -2.66
C VAL A 905 58.20 38.46 -3.28
N THR A 906 57.88 37.79 -4.39
CA THR A 906 58.84 36.97 -5.13
C THR A 906 59.07 37.63 -6.47
N PHE A 907 60.33 37.90 -6.79
CA PHE A 907 60.77 38.47 -8.06
C PHE A 907 61.41 37.34 -8.87
N THR A 908 60.88 37.07 -10.05
CA THR A 908 61.42 36.07 -10.98
C THR A 908 62.15 36.76 -12.11
N GLN A 909 63.45 36.49 -12.25
CA GLN A 909 64.28 37.04 -13.33
C GLN A 909 64.05 36.27 -14.64
N ALA A 910 64.40 36.88 -15.75
CA ALA A 910 64.26 36.29 -17.09
C ALA A 910 65.05 34.98 -17.29
N ASN A 911 66.06 34.73 -16.47
CA ASN A 911 66.85 33.49 -16.40
C ASN A 911 66.18 32.38 -15.58
N GLY A 912 64.98 32.64 -15.01
CA GLY A 912 64.26 31.69 -14.18
C GLY A 912 64.68 31.69 -12.69
N ALA A 913 65.64 32.51 -12.26
CA ALA A 913 65.98 32.63 -10.87
C ALA A 913 64.87 33.39 -10.10
N GLU A 914 64.48 32.86 -8.96
CA GLU A 914 63.46 33.47 -8.08
C GLU A 914 64.14 33.99 -6.78
N HIS A 915 63.82 35.22 -6.44
CA HIS A 915 64.23 35.86 -5.20
C HIS A 915 62.96 36.27 -4.43
N ALA A 916 62.87 35.79 -3.20
CA ALA A 916 61.71 36.11 -2.35
C ALA A 916 62.20 36.96 -1.14
N ARG A 917 61.49 38.03 -0.86
CA ARG A 917 61.70 38.90 0.27
C ARG A 917 60.42 39.07 1.09
N LEU A 918 60.59 38.95 2.44
CA LEU A 918 59.44 39.22 3.34
C LEU A 918 59.46 40.75 3.61
N LEU A 919 58.35 41.39 3.35
CA LEU A 919 58.11 42.79 3.61
C LEU A 919 57.13 42.88 4.80
N THR A 920 57.56 43.58 5.86
CA THR A 920 56.73 43.88 7.03
C THR A 920 56.42 45.38 7.04
N LEU A 921 55.20 45.73 7.26
CA LEU A 921 54.75 47.13 7.37
C LEU A 921 54.14 47.32 8.76
N GLU A 922 54.65 48.19 9.54
CA GLU A 922 54.15 48.57 10.86
C GLU A 922 52.82 49.37 10.66
N ALA A 923 51.79 49.08 11.43
CA ALA A 923 50.50 49.74 11.33
C ALA A 923 50.60 51.26 11.53
N ALA A 924 51.55 51.73 12.34
CA ALA A 924 51.83 53.18 12.56
C ALA A 924 52.35 53.87 11.31
N GLN A 925 53.10 53.16 10.49
CA GLN A 925 53.73 53.74 9.27
C GLN A 925 52.80 53.64 8.04
N GLN A 926 51.71 52.89 8.10
CA GLN A 926 50.85 52.61 6.96
C GLN A 926 50.12 53.82 6.45
N SER A 927 49.72 54.73 7.38
CA SER A 927 49.02 55.99 7.00
C SER A 927 49.96 56.94 6.27
N ASP A 928 51.14 57.15 6.83
CA ASP A 928 52.11 58.13 6.32
C ASP A 928 52.71 57.65 4.99
N LEU A 929 53.00 56.36 4.87
CA LEU A 929 53.47 55.76 3.61
C LEU A 929 52.36 55.70 2.52
N ARG A 930 51.08 55.62 2.90
CA ARG A 930 49.98 55.69 1.94
C ARG A 930 49.83 57.09 1.36
N GLU A 931 50.00 58.12 2.19
CA GLU A 931 50.00 59.55 1.75
C GLU A 931 51.22 59.84 0.87
N ALA A 932 52.38 59.38 1.26
CA ALA A 932 53.59 59.51 0.45
C ALA A 932 53.51 58.76 -0.88
N TRP A 933 52.89 57.59 -0.91
CA TRP A 933 52.65 56.80 -2.12
C TRP A 933 51.68 57.52 -3.07
N GLN A 934 50.61 58.11 -2.56
CA GLN A 934 49.66 58.90 -3.38
C GLN A 934 50.35 60.10 -4.00
N HIS A 935 51.21 60.77 -3.22
CA HIS A 935 51.98 61.90 -3.73
C HIS A 935 52.97 61.45 -4.82
N PHE A 936 53.66 60.35 -4.62
CA PHE A 936 54.55 59.74 -5.60
C PHE A 936 53.82 59.39 -6.91
N VAL A 937 52.70 58.73 -6.80
CA VAL A 937 51.89 58.30 -7.95
C VAL A 937 51.43 59.54 -8.74
N THR A 938 50.94 60.60 -8.07
CA THR A 938 50.48 61.83 -8.71
C THR A 938 51.62 62.53 -9.46
N GLU A 939 52.81 62.57 -8.88
CA GLU A 939 54.00 63.18 -9.52
C GLU A 939 54.52 62.30 -10.66
N ALA A 940 54.50 60.98 -10.50
CA ALA A 940 54.90 60.05 -11.56
C ALA A 940 53.91 60.10 -12.75
N GLU A 941 52.64 60.27 -12.52
CA GLU A 941 51.64 60.45 -13.57
C GLU A 941 51.84 61.80 -14.33
N ARG A 942 52.33 62.83 -13.64
CA ARG A 942 52.70 64.10 -14.23
C ARG A 942 53.93 64.00 -15.17
N VAL A 943 54.87 63.11 -14.82
CA VAL A 943 56.10 62.91 -15.59
C VAL A 943 55.92 61.94 -16.77
N VAL A 944 55.16 60.82 -16.55
CA VAL A 944 55.04 59.72 -17.52
C VAL A 944 53.72 59.77 -18.30
N GLY A 945 52.77 60.60 -17.84
CA GLY A 945 51.42 60.70 -18.43
C GLY A 945 50.39 59.89 -17.66
N PRO A 946 49.09 60.30 -17.64
CA PRO A 946 48.03 59.61 -16.90
C PRO A 946 47.71 58.27 -17.55
N GLY A 947 47.77 57.19 -16.77
CA GLY A 947 47.31 55.87 -17.23
C GLY A 947 47.76 54.70 -16.30
N ALA A 948 47.19 53.52 -16.52
CA ALA A 948 47.37 52.35 -15.72
C ALA A 948 48.80 51.78 -15.66
N GLY A 949 49.73 52.36 -16.38
CA GLY A 949 51.17 51.92 -16.44
C GLY A 949 52.04 52.35 -15.28
N VAL A 950 51.67 53.45 -14.57
CA VAL A 950 52.56 54.06 -13.54
C VAL A 950 52.77 53.12 -12.35
N HIS A 951 51.78 52.44 -11.84
CA HIS A 951 51.91 51.50 -10.76
C HIS A 951 52.79 50.30 -11.16
N ASN A 952 52.61 49.76 -12.38
CA ASN A 952 53.42 48.65 -12.88
C ASN A 952 54.92 49.05 -13.08
N ALA A 953 55.16 50.27 -13.60
CA ALA A 953 56.49 50.80 -13.77
C ALA A 953 57.19 51.06 -12.40
N ALA A 954 56.44 51.57 -11.42
CA ALA A 954 56.92 51.74 -10.04
C ALA A 954 57.26 50.41 -9.40
N MET A 955 56.41 49.41 -9.53
CA MET A 955 56.68 48.05 -9.01
C MET A 955 57.89 47.39 -9.71
N ALA A 956 58.07 47.60 -11.00
CA ALA A 956 59.21 47.09 -11.74
C ALA A 956 60.55 47.75 -11.29
N LEU A 957 60.56 49.08 -11.03
CA LEU A 957 61.68 49.81 -10.52
C LEU A 957 62.07 49.37 -9.10
N ILE A 958 61.07 49.25 -8.20
CA ILE A 958 61.23 48.69 -6.85
C ILE A 958 61.87 47.32 -6.89
N GLY A 959 61.34 46.44 -7.79
CA GLY A 959 61.89 45.13 -8.02
C GLY A 959 63.32 45.10 -8.47
N GLN A 960 63.75 46.05 -9.36
CA GLN A 960 65.12 46.17 -9.81
C GLN A 960 66.04 46.63 -8.69
N GLU A 961 65.65 47.62 -7.90
CA GLU A 961 66.39 48.10 -6.74
C GLU A 961 66.58 47.02 -5.68
N VAL A 962 65.54 46.30 -5.34
CA VAL A 962 65.58 45.14 -4.39
C VAL A 962 66.58 44.07 -4.86
N LEU A 963 66.61 43.78 -6.15
CA LEU A 963 67.55 42.82 -6.74
C LEU A 963 68.96 43.36 -6.77
N ALA A 964 69.12 44.65 -6.99
CA ALA A 964 70.45 45.34 -6.97
C ALA A 964 71.03 45.35 -5.57
N GLU A 965 70.31 45.70 -4.50
CA GLU A 965 70.72 45.63 -3.12
C GLU A 965 71.28 44.25 -2.68
N GLN A 966 70.61 43.19 -3.10
CA GLN A 966 70.97 41.80 -2.85
C GLN A 966 72.32 41.45 -3.53
N HIS A 967 72.60 41.97 -4.71
CA HIS A 967 73.89 41.76 -5.37
C HIS A 967 74.98 42.45 -4.64
N GLN A 968 74.68 43.57 -4.01
CA GLN A 968 75.71 44.25 -3.15
C GLN A 968 75.95 43.50 -1.82
N GLU A 969 74.88 43.05 -1.15
CA GLU A 969 75.02 42.26 0.11
C GLU A 969 75.73 40.93 -0.14
N ASN A 970 75.51 40.23 -1.21
CA ASN A 970 76.23 38.99 -1.57
C ASN A 970 77.68 39.28 -1.98
N ALA A 971 78.01 40.47 -2.52
CA ALA A 971 79.36 40.89 -2.82
C ALA A 971 80.12 41.25 -1.57
N TYR A 972 79.48 41.78 -0.54
CA TYR A 972 80.10 42.05 0.77
C TYR A 972 80.29 40.75 1.64
N ALA A 973 79.29 39.78 1.57
CA ALA A 973 79.49 38.53 2.28
C ALA A 973 80.51 37.60 1.65
N GLY A 974 80.87 37.76 0.40
CA GLY A 974 81.93 37.03 -0.29
C GLY A 974 83.35 37.51 0.00
N VAL A 975 83.51 38.61 0.71
CA VAL A 975 84.80 39.19 1.07
C VAL A 975 85.30 38.81 2.53
N GLU A 976 84.39 38.25 3.38
CA GLU A 976 84.75 37.77 4.71
C GLU A 976 85.14 36.28 4.83
N HIS A 977 85.04 35.52 3.71
CA HIS A 977 85.52 34.13 3.68
C HIS A 977 86.44 33.84 2.47
N GLY A 978 87.40 34.72 2.23
CA GLY A 978 88.52 34.48 1.33
C GLY A 978 89.85 34.45 2.07
#